data_9cd1226bdb8a29bb92c2ea30257f2b09
#
_entry.id   9cd1226bdb8a29bb92c2ea30257f2b09
#
_cell.length_a   1.000
_cell.length_b   1.000
_cell.length_c   1.000
_cell.angle_alpha   90.00
_cell.angle_beta   90.00
_cell.angle_gamma   90.00
#
_symmetry.space_group_name_H-M   'P 1'
#
loop_
_entity.id
_entity.type
_entity.pdbx_description
1 polymer ?
#
loop_
_entity_poly.entity_id
_entity_poly.type
_entity_poly.pdbx_seq_one_letter_code
_entity_poly.pdbx_strand_id
1 'polypeptide(L)'
;MRNVLRNSCVLLLGVMACSPPADPQGSDRDRNFTIALGSQLIDTRLVAPETAAPPSSDPGVTLVKFAGPVTAEQLQALEARARVYTYLPHDTFLVRMYSGAATSLRAAPAVGAAWTGGYKPEYKISRDVSDLAAVAPAETHTVMATVYPDVDLARVVDAAAKLPGATVVGSDRGPRFARVRMRVAGDALADAAAELAALGEVFWIDVEGRRELLNDTTIWVGQSGLNAGQTTPIFDHGIHGEGQVVGYIDTGIDADACYFRDTARGLPPTNACNGGTVVDTAQRKVIAVDFLTQSECNGGIAATEWDTQNHGSHVAGTIAGDNFATPITHDAGDGMAPAAKLVVQDAGFLTDNCGDLPGIGCPVVDLTPIFQQAYTQGARIHTNSWGDNENSAMQNNYSAASQDVDDFMFTHPDFLILFAAGNSGPGTGSVGSPSTAKNGISVGATLRGTSANSMASFSSCGPTTDGRIKPDLTMPGSNIVSARNDANVGTNNCATITMSGTSMASPAAAGMAALVRQYYADGNYPTGAPIVANKITPSAALIKATMLNSTQTMTGTGTGPVPNNCQGWGRVLLEDTLFFTGQTRTLFVADDPGFAQGAAGQTKTFTVQVAAGQALRTTLAWTDFPSTPAASVNLNNDLDLQVTGPSGTFLGNVFANSQSVTGGTADRRNNVEQVTLLAPAAGTYTITVRAFNVPSSAQTFALVVSGGVSTGGGGNRAPIANAGPDATGTAGVQVTLDGSASSDPDGNPLTFAWSQTGGTAVTLSTPNAAVAHFTPAVNGTYTFQLQVSDGSLTAQDTVVITVGGAQVVFSDDFEIDRGWTANPAGTDTATTGRWERANPEATTSSGTKQQGTTPSGSFDLVTGGTAGAAAGDNDIDGGVTSIQSPAIAIPAGGTVTLALKFYFAHGTNSSTADFFRVQVAGATTSTVVEVLGSTTDVDAVFATRTVDISGFAGQTVRLVISASDLAGASLVEAAVDDVTITRQ
;
A
#
# COMPACT_ATOMS: atom_id res chain seq x y z
N MET A 1 12.19 -21.24 41.38
CA MET A 1 12.38 -22.70 41.41
C MET A 1 11.74 -23.30 40.19
N ARG A 2 12.21 -23.01 38.99
CA ARG A 2 11.80 -23.68 37.73
C ARG A 2 12.90 -23.55 36.67
N ASN A 3 14.11 -24.01 37.05
CA ASN A 3 15.27 -24.12 36.16
C ASN A 3 15.99 -25.46 36.39
N VAL A 4 15.27 -26.56 36.28
CA VAL A 4 15.87 -27.91 36.32
C VAL A 4 14.92 -28.81 35.51
N LEU A 5 15.00 -28.82 34.19
CA LEU A 5 14.53 -29.92 33.34
C LEU A 5 14.93 -29.70 31.84
N ARG A 6 16.18 -29.30 31.64
CA ARG A 6 16.81 -29.33 30.30
C ARG A 6 18.25 -29.82 30.38
N ASN A 7 18.51 -30.90 31.05
CA ASN A 7 19.75 -31.65 30.93
C ASN A 7 19.57 -33.00 31.63
N SER A 8 19.06 -33.98 30.94
CA SER A 8 19.19 -35.37 31.26
C SER A 8 19.15 -36.21 29.99
N CYS A 9 20.20 -36.09 29.18
CA CYS A 9 20.66 -37.18 28.34
C CYS A 9 21.97 -37.69 28.99
N VAL A 10 21.83 -38.68 29.84
CA VAL A 10 22.97 -39.42 30.41
C VAL A 10 23.33 -40.57 29.46
N LEU A 11 24.58 -40.58 29.08
CA LEU A 11 25.41 -41.62 28.51
C LEU A 11 24.80 -43.01 28.38
N LEU A 12 24.67 -43.47 27.12
CA LEU A 12 25.07 -44.85 26.75
C LEU A 12 25.68 -44.79 25.35
N LEU A 13 26.84 -45.36 25.20
CA LEU A 13 27.68 -45.33 24.02
C LEU A 13 26.97 -45.87 22.78
N GLY A 14 26.87 -45.04 21.78
CA GLY A 14 26.51 -45.40 20.40
C GLY A 14 26.62 -44.12 19.58
N VAL A 15 27.67 -43.98 18.79
CA VAL A 15 27.84 -42.88 17.83
C VAL A 15 26.64 -42.88 16.86
N MET A 16 25.57 -42.18 17.20
CA MET A 16 24.65 -41.62 16.21
C MET A 16 24.91 -40.12 16.16
N ALA A 17 25.54 -39.69 15.06
CA ALA A 17 25.60 -38.31 14.69
C ALA A 17 24.16 -37.78 14.69
N CYS A 18 23.86 -36.79 15.56
CA CYS A 18 22.71 -35.96 15.38
C CYS A 18 22.89 -35.25 14.04
N SER A 19 22.27 -35.77 12.99
CA SER A 19 22.11 -35.06 11.77
C SER A 19 21.32 -33.77 12.11
N PRO A 20 21.72 -32.59 11.62
CA PRO A 20 20.89 -31.41 11.72
C PRO A 20 19.52 -31.75 11.10
N PRO A 21 18.44 -31.10 11.54
CA PRO A 21 17.12 -31.31 10.91
C PRO A 21 17.31 -31.21 9.42
N ALA A 22 16.80 -32.20 8.69
CA ALA A 22 16.93 -32.27 7.23
C ALA A 22 16.49 -30.91 6.64
N ASP A 23 17.35 -30.32 5.83
CA ASP A 23 17.07 -29.11 5.07
C ASP A 23 15.70 -29.29 4.36
N PRO A 24 14.66 -28.48 4.66
CA PRO A 24 13.35 -28.64 4.04
C PRO A 24 13.39 -28.40 2.52
N GLN A 25 14.53 -28.02 1.98
CA GLN A 25 14.70 -27.77 0.55
C GLN A 25 15.14 -28.99 -0.25
N GLY A 26 15.53 -30.13 0.31
CA GLY A 26 15.98 -31.28 -0.51
C GLY A 26 16.92 -30.88 -1.67
N SER A 27 17.72 -31.77 -2.19
CA SER A 27 18.46 -31.49 -3.43
C SER A 27 17.49 -31.08 -4.56
N ASP A 28 17.93 -30.30 -5.55
CA ASP A 28 17.14 -29.96 -6.75
C ASP A 28 16.45 -31.18 -7.41
N ARG A 29 16.98 -32.37 -7.18
CA ARG A 29 16.40 -33.65 -7.64
C ARG A 29 15.16 -34.05 -6.86
N ASP A 30 15.05 -33.68 -5.58
CA ASP A 30 13.88 -34.00 -4.74
C ASP A 30 12.74 -32.98 -4.94
N ARG A 31 13.08 -31.73 -5.25
CA ARG A 31 12.12 -30.65 -5.52
C ARG A 31 11.06 -31.05 -6.59
N ASN A 32 11.46 -31.79 -7.61
CA ASN A 32 10.54 -32.25 -8.66
C ASN A 32 9.49 -33.25 -8.16
N PHE A 33 9.68 -33.85 -6.98
CA PHE A 33 8.80 -34.90 -6.45
C PHE A 33 8.17 -34.52 -5.10
N THR A 34 8.45 -33.35 -4.56
CA THR A 34 7.91 -32.93 -3.27
C THR A 34 6.93 -31.77 -3.39
N ILE A 35 5.96 -31.71 -2.50
CA ILE A 35 5.07 -30.57 -2.25
C ILE A 35 5.34 -30.09 -0.84
N ALA A 36 5.76 -28.84 -0.69
CA ALA A 36 6.11 -28.24 0.59
C ALA A 36 4.91 -27.46 1.15
N LEU A 37 4.25 -28.02 2.15
CA LEU A 37 3.19 -27.36 2.93
C LEU A 37 3.72 -26.91 4.28
N GLY A 38 3.15 -25.86 4.85
CA GLY A 38 3.45 -25.42 6.22
C GLY A 38 3.19 -26.50 7.27
N SER A 39 2.22 -27.38 7.04
CA SER A 39 1.92 -28.51 7.91
C SER A 39 2.87 -29.71 7.73
N GLN A 40 3.28 -30.00 6.50
CA GLN A 40 4.09 -31.21 6.17
C GLN A 40 4.68 -31.19 4.76
N LEU A 41 5.64 -32.07 4.54
CA LEU A 41 6.21 -32.34 3.21
C LEU A 41 5.54 -33.58 2.60
N ILE A 42 5.01 -33.45 1.39
CA ILE A 42 4.39 -34.57 0.65
C ILE A 42 5.37 -35.04 -0.44
N ASP A 43 5.81 -36.31 -0.38
CA ASP A 43 6.55 -36.93 -1.47
C ASP A 43 5.59 -37.59 -2.46
N THR A 44 5.46 -37.02 -3.65
CA THR A 44 4.53 -37.47 -4.68
C THR A 44 4.88 -38.85 -5.27
N ARG A 45 6.05 -39.38 -4.98
CA ARG A 45 6.44 -40.78 -5.33
C ARG A 45 5.79 -41.80 -4.40
N LEU A 46 5.47 -41.36 -3.15
CA LEU A 46 4.90 -42.21 -2.09
C LEU A 46 3.37 -42.07 -2.01
N VAL A 47 2.82 -41.02 -2.53
CA VAL A 47 1.37 -40.75 -2.53
C VAL A 47 0.82 -40.95 -3.95
N ALA A 48 -0.05 -41.93 -4.14
CA ALA A 48 -0.66 -42.17 -5.43
C ALA A 48 -1.49 -40.94 -5.87
N PRO A 49 -1.37 -40.50 -7.14
CA PRO A 49 -2.19 -39.42 -7.65
C PRO A 49 -3.66 -39.82 -7.69
N GLU A 50 -4.52 -38.91 -7.29
CA GLU A 50 -5.95 -39.10 -7.38
C GLU A 50 -6.41 -39.07 -8.85
N THR A 51 -7.10 -40.08 -9.30
CA THR A 51 -7.57 -40.25 -10.69
C THR A 51 -9.06 -39.94 -10.86
N ALA A 52 -9.80 -39.82 -9.75
CA ALA A 52 -11.23 -39.58 -9.77
C ALA A 52 -11.53 -38.11 -9.45
N ALA A 53 -12.54 -37.54 -10.12
CA ALA A 53 -13.12 -36.27 -9.72
C ALA A 53 -13.69 -36.39 -8.29
N PRO A 54 -13.57 -35.37 -7.42
CA PRO A 54 -14.21 -35.38 -6.11
C PRO A 54 -15.72 -35.61 -6.26
N PRO A 55 -16.39 -36.21 -5.26
CA PRO A 55 -17.81 -36.45 -5.31
C PRO A 55 -18.58 -35.14 -5.51
N SER A 56 -19.66 -35.18 -6.23
CA SER A 56 -20.39 -34.08 -6.85
C SER A 56 -21.00 -33.02 -5.90
N SER A 57 -20.77 -33.09 -4.60
CA SER A 57 -21.30 -32.14 -3.60
C SER A 57 -20.27 -31.14 -3.04
N ASP A 58 -18.99 -31.35 -3.28
CA ASP A 58 -17.92 -30.40 -2.97
C ASP A 58 -16.91 -30.40 -4.13
N PRO A 59 -16.81 -29.33 -4.93
CA PRO A 59 -15.74 -29.21 -5.90
C PRO A 59 -14.43 -29.00 -5.14
N GLY A 60 -13.85 -30.09 -4.63
CA GLY A 60 -12.69 -30.12 -3.77
C GLY A 60 -11.53 -29.34 -4.34
N VAL A 61 -10.81 -28.67 -3.47
CA VAL A 61 -9.58 -27.98 -3.84
C VAL A 61 -8.49 -29.02 -4.08
N THR A 62 -7.75 -28.83 -5.15
CA THR A 62 -6.78 -29.80 -5.68
C THR A 62 -5.38 -29.19 -5.70
N LEU A 63 -4.39 -29.95 -5.26
CA LEU A 63 -2.98 -29.69 -5.46
C LEU A 63 -2.56 -30.15 -6.86
N VAL A 64 -1.94 -29.27 -7.64
CA VAL A 64 -1.43 -29.54 -9.00
C VAL A 64 0.06 -29.30 -8.99
N LYS A 65 0.84 -30.41 -9.09
CA LYS A 65 2.29 -30.40 -9.08
C LYS A 65 2.84 -30.50 -10.50
N PHE A 66 3.82 -29.68 -10.82
CA PHE A 66 4.59 -29.74 -12.05
C PHE A 66 5.96 -30.38 -11.81
N ALA A 67 6.58 -30.88 -12.85
CA ALA A 67 7.89 -31.58 -12.77
C ALA A 67 9.08 -30.59 -12.73
N GLY A 68 8.85 -29.30 -12.77
CA GLY A 68 9.86 -28.22 -12.78
C GLY A 68 9.19 -26.86 -12.98
N PRO A 69 9.97 -25.80 -13.17
CA PRO A 69 9.45 -24.44 -13.33
C PRO A 69 8.32 -24.37 -14.36
N VAL A 70 7.23 -23.71 -13.97
CA VAL A 70 5.97 -23.68 -14.73
C VAL A 70 6.06 -22.60 -15.80
N THR A 71 5.74 -22.94 -17.05
CA THR A 71 5.70 -21.96 -18.15
C THR A 71 4.40 -21.18 -18.17
N ALA A 72 4.41 -20.02 -18.82
CA ALA A 72 3.21 -19.18 -18.97
C ALA A 72 2.08 -19.93 -19.70
N GLU A 73 2.40 -20.75 -20.71
CA GLU A 73 1.43 -21.54 -21.46
C GLU A 73 0.79 -22.65 -20.58
N GLN A 74 1.58 -23.28 -19.71
CA GLN A 74 1.09 -24.27 -18.77
C GLN A 74 0.15 -23.65 -17.74
N LEU A 75 0.51 -22.45 -17.20
CA LEU A 75 -0.33 -21.74 -16.27
C LEU A 75 -1.63 -21.27 -16.91
N GLN A 76 -1.58 -20.68 -18.09
CA GLN A 76 -2.77 -20.30 -18.87
C GLN A 76 -3.67 -21.51 -19.16
N ALA A 77 -3.09 -22.67 -19.48
CA ALA A 77 -3.85 -23.89 -19.69
C ALA A 77 -4.51 -24.43 -18.40
N LEU A 78 -3.88 -24.19 -17.23
CA LEU A 78 -4.42 -24.50 -15.91
C LEU A 78 -5.57 -23.54 -15.56
N GLU A 79 -5.37 -22.24 -15.70
CA GLU A 79 -6.36 -21.19 -15.42
C GLU A 79 -7.62 -21.30 -16.29
N ALA A 80 -7.48 -21.76 -17.52
CA ALA A 80 -8.61 -22.06 -18.41
C ALA A 80 -9.51 -23.21 -17.89
N ARG A 81 -9.07 -24.00 -16.91
CA ARG A 81 -9.75 -25.20 -16.38
C ARG A 81 -10.09 -25.13 -14.89
N ALA A 82 -9.40 -24.27 -14.16
CA ALA A 82 -9.51 -24.16 -12.72
C ALA A 82 -9.26 -22.73 -12.26
N ARG A 83 -9.86 -22.36 -11.14
CA ARG A 83 -9.47 -21.15 -10.42
C ARG A 83 -8.19 -21.44 -9.64
N VAL A 84 -7.13 -20.75 -9.91
CA VAL A 84 -5.89 -20.79 -9.15
C VAL A 84 -6.02 -19.88 -7.93
N TYR A 85 -5.79 -20.43 -6.72
CA TYR A 85 -5.84 -19.67 -5.48
C TYR A 85 -4.48 -19.15 -5.05
N THR A 86 -3.48 -20.03 -5.08
CA THR A 86 -2.11 -19.69 -4.66
C THR A 86 -1.09 -20.66 -5.25
N TYR A 87 0.13 -20.16 -5.34
CA TYR A 87 1.32 -20.98 -5.59
C TYR A 87 1.83 -21.55 -4.26
N LEU A 88 2.24 -22.79 -4.26
CA LEU A 88 2.95 -23.45 -3.18
C LEU A 88 4.36 -23.85 -3.67
N PRO A 89 5.38 -23.79 -2.81
CA PRO A 89 6.74 -24.13 -3.20
C PRO A 89 6.88 -25.46 -3.90
N HIS A 90 7.96 -25.60 -4.65
CA HIS A 90 8.24 -26.76 -5.47
C HIS A 90 7.20 -26.93 -6.62
N ASP A 91 6.97 -25.86 -7.39
CA ASP A 91 6.19 -25.89 -8.63
C ASP A 91 4.79 -26.52 -8.48
N THR A 92 4.08 -26.12 -7.44
CA THR A 92 2.76 -26.63 -7.08
C THR A 92 1.74 -25.50 -7.01
N PHE A 93 0.52 -25.72 -7.50
CA PHE A 93 -0.60 -24.79 -7.37
C PHE A 93 -1.76 -25.43 -6.61
N LEU A 94 -2.43 -24.59 -5.81
CA LEU A 94 -3.69 -24.94 -5.19
C LEU A 94 -4.83 -24.37 -6.02
N VAL A 95 -5.72 -25.25 -6.50
CA VAL A 95 -6.75 -24.87 -7.47
C VAL A 95 -8.12 -25.44 -7.13
N ARG A 96 -9.18 -24.78 -7.56
CA ARG A 96 -10.54 -25.32 -7.60
C ARG A 96 -10.99 -25.49 -9.05
N MET A 97 -11.36 -26.68 -9.42
CA MET A 97 -11.81 -27.00 -10.78
C MET A 97 -13.11 -26.28 -11.12
N TYR A 98 -13.23 -25.76 -12.35
CA TYR A 98 -14.52 -25.27 -12.86
C TYR A 98 -15.48 -26.46 -13.07
N SER A 99 -16.78 -26.25 -12.79
CA SER A 99 -17.79 -27.27 -13.04
C SER A 99 -17.81 -27.69 -14.51
N GLY A 100 -17.73 -29.00 -14.76
CA GLY A 100 -17.66 -29.55 -16.12
C GLY A 100 -16.23 -29.73 -16.69
N ALA A 101 -15.20 -29.24 -16.05
CA ALA A 101 -13.79 -29.41 -16.45
C ALA A 101 -13.17 -30.74 -15.91
N ALA A 102 -13.98 -31.66 -15.45
CA ALA A 102 -13.61 -32.86 -14.69
C ALA A 102 -12.88 -33.99 -15.45
N THR A 103 -12.42 -33.77 -16.68
CA THR A 103 -11.39 -34.62 -17.28
C THR A 103 -10.06 -34.26 -16.64
N SER A 104 -9.43 -35.21 -15.99
CA SER A 104 -8.27 -35.01 -15.13
C SER A 104 -7.27 -33.99 -15.72
N LEU A 105 -6.82 -33.01 -14.93
CA LEU A 105 -5.76 -32.08 -15.29
C LEU A 105 -4.51 -32.79 -15.85
N ARG A 106 -4.21 -34.01 -15.37
CA ARG A 106 -3.14 -34.87 -15.88
C ARG A 106 -3.39 -35.37 -17.29
N ALA A 107 -4.64 -35.55 -17.69
CA ALA A 107 -5.00 -35.96 -19.05
C ALA A 107 -5.00 -34.79 -20.05
N ALA A 108 -4.77 -33.55 -19.59
CA ALA A 108 -4.67 -32.36 -20.41
C ALA A 108 -3.18 -32.10 -20.78
N PRO A 109 -2.71 -32.49 -21.98
CA PRO A 109 -1.30 -32.35 -22.34
C PRO A 109 -0.78 -30.91 -22.26
N ALA A 110 -1.64 -29.93 -22.50
CA ALA A 110 -1.30 -28.51 -22.43
C ALA A 110 -1.01 -28.02 -21.00
N VAL A 111 -1.57 -28.67 -19.96
CA VAL A 111 -1.26 -28.36 -18.57
C VAL A 111 0.07 -28.98 -18.14
N GLY A 112 0.32 -30.23 -18.53
CA GLY A 112 1.56 -30.91 -18.21
C GLY A 112 1.76 -31.22 -16.72
N ALA A 113 0.67 -31.40 -15.96
CA ALA A 113 0.74 -31.71 -14.54
C ALA A 113 1.40 -33.08 -14.29
N ALA A 114 2.42 -33.12 -13.46
CA ALA A 114 3.14 -34.32 -13.09
C ALA A 114 2.38 -35.15 -12.05
N TRP A 115 1.70 -34.49 -11.10
CA TRP A 115 0.90 -35.11 -10.07
C TRP A 115 -0.29 -34.21 -9.69
N THR A 116 -1.41 -34.83 -9.27
CA THR A 116 -2.58 -34.13 -8.74
C THR A 116 -3.15 -34.91 -7.56
N GLY A 117 -3.62 -34.22 -6.52
CA GLY A 117 -4.29 -34.83 -5.36
C GLY A 117 -5.12 -33.81 -4.60
N GLY A 118 -6.10 -34.28 -3.81
CA GLY A 118 -6.97 -33.43 -3.01
C GLY A 118 -6.21 -32.68 -1.90
N TYR A 119 -6.63 -31.45 -1.60
CA TYR A 119 -6.15 -30.68 -0.46
C TYR A 119 -6.94 -31.10 0.80
N LYS A 120 -6.37 -31.99 1.57
CA LYS A 120 -7.04 -32.70 2.68
C LYS A 120 -7.13 -31.87 3.96
N PRO A 121 -8.06 -32.16 4.89
CA PRO A 121 -8.18 -31.45 6.16
C PRO A 121 -6.88 -31.39 6.96
N GLU A 122 -6.14 -32.48 7.05
CA GLU A 122 -4.86 -32.54 7.75
C GLU A 122 -3.75 -31.65 7.15
N TYR A 123 -3.93 -31.18 5.93
CA TYR A 123 -3.01 -30.25 5.26
C TYR A 123 -3.28 -28.79 5.63
N LYS A 124 -4.47 -28.48 6.19
CA LYS A 124 -4.95 -27.13 6.46
C LYS A 124 -4.59 -26.62 7.86
N ILE A 125 -4.03 -27.43 8.72
CA ILE A 125 -3.76 -27.09 10.13
C ILE A 125 -2.26 -26.85 10.30
N SER A 126 -1.89 -25.69 10.81
CA SER A 126 -0.51 -25.35 11.19
C SER A 126 0.02 -26.32 12.25
N ARG A 127 1.31 -26.61 12.24
CA ARG A 127 1.97 -27.41 13.27
C ARG A 127 1.80 -26.81 14.66
N ASP A 128 1.80 -25.51 14.73
CA ASP A 128 1.74 -24.71 15.94
C ASP A 128 0.42 -24.91 16.69
N VAL A 129 -0.67 -25.10 15.98
CA VAL A 129 -1.97 -25.50 16.58
C VAL A 129 -1.84 -26.79 17.39
N SER A 130 -1.16 -27.79 16.82
CA SER A 130 -0.94 -29.08 17.50
C SER A 130 0.01 -28.97 18.68
N ASP A 131 1.08 -28.16 18.52
CA ASP A 131 2.10 -27.97 19.55
C ASP A 131 1.52 -27.19 20.76
N LEU A 132 0.75 -26.14 20.54
CA LEU A 132 0.11 -25.36 21.61
C LEU A 132 -0.98 -26.14 22.35
N ALA A 133 -1.81 -26.88 21.63
CA ALA A 133 -2.80 -27.78 22.25
C ALA A 133 -2.13 -28.77 23.23
N ALA A 134 -0.90 -29.21 22.93
CA ALA A 134 -0.15 -30.13 23.78
C ALA A 134 0.59 -29.45 24.95
N VAL A 135 1.10 -28.23 24.74
CA VAL A 135 2.00 -27.54 25.70
C VAL A 135 1.26 -26.58 26.64
N ALA A 136 0.18 -25.96 26.18
CA ALA A 136 -0.56 -24.93 26.91
C ALA A 136 -2.10 -25.17 26.91
N PRO A 137 -2.59 -26.34 27.34
CA PRO A 137 -4.02 -26.66 27.26
C PRO A 137 -4.90 -25.82 28.23
N ALA A 138 -4.31 -25.15 29.20
CA ALA A 138 -5.05 -24.31 30.17
C ALA A 138 -5.18 -22.84 29.73
N GLU A 139 -4.54 -22.47 28.64
CA GLU A 139 -4.56 -21.11 28.11
C GLU A 139 -5.64 -20.94 27.03
N THR A 140 -6.02 -19.70 26.75
CA THR A 140 -6.87 -19.37 25.62
C THR A 140 -6.00 -18.82 24.50
N HIS A 141 -6.14 -19.38 23.31
CA HIS A 141 -5.35 -19.00 22.13
C HIS A 141 -6.21 -18.27 21.11
N THR A 142 -5.60 -17.32 20.41
CA THR A 142 -6.24 -16.67 19.27
C THR A 142 -5.96 -17.47 18.01
N VAL A 143 -7.01 -17.90 17.33
CA VAL A 143 -6.96 -18.73 16.11
C VAL A 143 -7.46 -17.94 14.92
N MET A 144 -6.73 -18.01 13.83
CA MET A 144 -7.09 -17.42 12.53
C MET A 144 -7.44 -18.55 11.55
N ALA A 145 -8.68 -18.59 11.09
CA ALA A 145 -9.09 -19.44 9.97
C ALA A 145 -9.12 -18.59 8.69
N THR A 146 -8.26 -18.92 7.75
CA THR A 146 -8.23 -18.35 6.41
C THR A 146 -9.21 -19.11 5.51
N VAL A 147 -10.04 -18.36 4.77
CA VAL A 147 -11.19 -18.89 4.02
C VAL A 147 -11.06 -18.49 2.56
N TYR A 148 -11.40 -19.38 1.63
CA TYR A 148 -11.34 -19.06 0.19
C TYR A 148 -12.22 -17.85 -0.16
N PRO A 149 -11.80 -17.00 -1.11
CA PRO A 149 -12.49 -15.72 -1.37
C PRO A 149 -13.86 -15.88 -2.06
N ASP A 150 -14.12 -17.03 -2.67
CA ASP A 150 -15.29 -17.35 -3.48
C ASP A 150 -16.35 -18.21 -2.77
N VAL A 151 -16.25 -18.34 -1.44
CA VAL A 151 -17.16 -19.14 -0.64
C VAL A 151 -17.97 -18.27 0.34
N ASP A 152 -18.96 -18.90 0.97
CA ASP A 152 -19.80 -18.22 1.95
C ASP A 152 -19.07 -18.09 3.30
N LEU A 153 -18.57 -16.90 3.59
CA LEU A 153 -17.90 -16.59 4.86
C LEU A 153 -18.83 -16.75 6.07
N ALA A 154 -20.10 -16.39 5.93
CA ALA A 154 -21.06 -16.48 7.04
C ALA A 154 -21.21 -17.92 7.53
N ARG A 155 -21.16 -18.90 6.62
CA ARG A 155 -21.20 -20.33 6.99
C ARG A 155 -20.01 -20.74 7.87
N VAL A 156 -18.82 -20.23 7.60
CA VAL A 156 -17.62 -20.51 8.40
C VAL A 156 -17.71 -19.82 9.76
N VAL A 157 -18.18 -18.55 9.80
CA VAL A 157 -18.43 -17.80 11.04
C VAL A 157 -19.45 -18.54 11.92
N ASP A 158 -20.56 -19.00 11.33
CA ASP A 158 -21.60 -19.77 12.03
C ASP A 158 -21.10 -21.12 12.55
N ALA A 159 -20.21 -21.77 11.82
CA ALA A 159 -19.59 -23.02 12.25
C ALA A 159 -18.62 -22.76 13.41
N ALA A 160 -17.74 -21.77 13.27
CA ALA A 160 -16.79 -21.35 14.29
C ALA A 160 -17.47 -20.96 15.62
N ALA A 161 -18.58 -20.22 15.54
CA ALA A 161 -19.35 -19.78 16.72
C ALA A 161 -20.02 -20.94 17.49
N LYS A 162 -20.13 -22.14 16.88
CA LYS A 162 -20.71 -23.33 17.49
C LYS A 162 -19.68 -24.27 18.11
N LEU A 163 -18.38 -24.01 17.87
CA LEU A 163 -17.32 -24.86 18.40
C LEU A 163 -17.24 -24.75 19.93
N PRO A 164 -17.12 -25.87 20.65
CA PRO A 164 -16.95 -25.85 22.10
C PRO A 164 -15.68 -25.10 22.49
N GLY A 165 -15.78 -24.21 23.48
CA GLY A 165 -14.64 -23.42 23.97
C GLY A 165 -14.14 -22.34 23.01
N ALA A 166 -14.84 -22.08 21.90
CA ALA A 166 -14.50 -21.04 20.95
C ALA A 166 -15.41 -19.79 21.05
N THR A 167 -14.86 -18.64 20.79
CA THR A 167 -15.59 -17.36 20.68
C THR A 167 -15.07 -16.62 19.45
N VAL A 168 -15.94 -16.35 18.47
CA VAL A 168 -15.59 -15.56 17.29
C VAL A 168 -15.37 -14.10 17.72
N VAL A 169 -14.21 -13.57 17.39
CA VAL A 169 -13.79 -12.19 17.70
C VAL A 169 -14.09 -11.26 16.53
N GLY A 170 -13.95 -11.75 15.31
CA GLY A 170 -14.22 -10.97 14.11
C GLY A 170 -14.06 -11.78 12.83
N SER A 171 -14.54 -11.24 11.73
CA SER A 171 -14.34 -11.81 10.40
C SER A 171 -14.25 -10.70 9.37
N ASP A 172 -13.45 -10.94 8.32
CA ASP A 172 -13.22 -9.97 7.26
C ASP A 172 -13.02 -10.64 5.90
N ARG A 173 -13.22 -9.88 4.81
CA ARG A 173 -12.92 -10.26 3.44
C ARG A 173 -11.73 -9.45 2.94
N GLY A 174 -10.54 -9.99 3.16
CA GLY A 174 -9.33 -9.44 2.58
C GLY A 174 -9.28 -9.54 1.05
N PRO A 175 -8.29 -8.93 0.40
CA PRO A 175 -8.19 -8.84 -1.07
C PRO A 175 -7.99 -10.21 -1.74
N ARG A 176 -7.37 -11.17 -1.06
CA ARG A 176 -7.08 -12.52 -1.60
C ARG A 176 -7.86 -13.63 -0.92
N PHE A 177 -8.03 -13.54 0.39
CA PHE A 177 -8.71 -14.54 1.22
C PHE A 177 -9.61 -13.83 2.23
N ALA A 178 -10.70 -14.50 2.62
CA ALA A 178 -11.47 -14.09 3.79
C ALA A 178 -10.89 -14.73 5.05
N ARG A 179 -11.18 -14.15 6.22
CA ARG A 179 -10.64 -14.57 7.52
C ARG A 179 -11.71 -14.64 8.58
N VAL A 180 -11.57 -15.58 9.50
CA VAL A 180 -12.36 -15.65 10.74
C VAL A 180 -11.39 -15.75 11.90
N ARG A 181 -11.43 -14.78 12.80
CA ARG A 181 -10.62 -14.71 14.01
C ARG A 181 -11.47 -15.15 15.21
N MET A 182 -10.92 -16.02 16.03
CA MET A 182 -11.61 -16.56 17.18
C MET A 182 -10.66 -16.80 18.35
N ARG A 183 -11.18 -16.78 19.57
CA ARG A 183 -10.49 -17.26 20.76
C ARG A 183 -10.95 -18.67 21.05
N VAL A 184 -10.00 -19.57 21.30
CA VAL A 184 -10.27 -20.99 21.56
C VAL A 184 -9.54 -21.41 22.84
N ALA A 185 -10.23 -22.09 23.75
CA ALA A 185 -9.59 -22.69 24.92
C ALA A 185 -8.59 -23.76 24.46
N GLY A 186 -7.40 -23.82 25.10
CA GLY A 186 -6.31 -24.67 24.62
C GLY A 186 -6.64 -26.17 24.68
N ASP A 187 -7.46 -26.60 25.63
CA ASP A 187 -7.97 -27.97 25.72
C ASP A 187 -8.98 -28.34 24.59
N ALA A 188 -9.62 -27.33 23.97
CA ALA A 188 -10.51 -27.50 22.82
C ALA A 188 -9.82 -27.19 21.47
N LEU A 189 -8.59 -26.71 21.47
CA LEU A 189 -7.88 -26.16 20.31
C LEU A 189 -7.74 -27.17 19.15
N ALA A 190 -7.32 -28.40 19.46
CA ALA A 190 -7.11 -29.43 18.47
C ALA A 190 -8.42 -29.89 17.80
N ASP A 191 -9.49 -30.06 18.60
CA ASP A 191 -10.79 -30.45 18.08
C ASP A 191 -11.43 -29.33 17.25
N ALA A 192 -11.36 -28.09 17.72
CA ALA A 192 -11.84 -26.93 16.99
C ALA A 192 -11.13 -26.76 15.63
N ALA A 193 -9.82 -26.93 15.60
CA ALA A 193 -9.06 -26.87 14.35
C ALA A 193 -9.42 -28.01 13.39
N ALA A 194 -9.63 -29.22 13.90
CA ALA A 194 -10.03 -30.37 13.09
C ALA A 194 -11.42 -30.17 12.47
N GLU A 195 -12.39 -29.65 13.25
CA GLU A 195 -13.75 -29.38 12.77
C GLU A 195 -13.73 -28.26 11.70
N LEU A 196 -12.98 -27.19 11.91
CA LEU A 196 -12.81 -26.12 10.91
C LEU A 196 -12.11 -26.62 9.64
N ALA A 197 -11.07 -27.43 9.76
CA ALA A 197 -10.35 -28.00 8.63
C ALA A 197 -11.23 -28.92 7.76
N ALA A 198 -12.23 -29.56 8.35
CA ALA A 198 -13.20 -30.39 7.62
C ALA A 198 -14.12 -29.55 6.71
N LEU A 199 -14.24 -28.24 6.93
CA LEU A 199 -15.00 -27.35 6.05
C LEU A 199 -14.28 -27.17 4.71
N GLY A 200 -15.00 -27.34 3.61
CA GLY A 200 -14.47 -27.13 2.24
C GLY A 200 -14.12 -25.66 1.96
N GLU A 201 -14.71 -24.76 2.71
CA GLU A 201 -14.51 -23.30 2.64
C GLU A 201 -13.20 -22.85 3.27
N VAL A 202 -12.65 -23.59 4.23
CA VAL A 202 -11.44 -23.25 4.97
C VAL A 202 -10.20 -23.67 4.19
N PHE A 203 -9.29 -22.72 4.06
CA PHE A 203 -7.99 -22.89 3.40
C PHE A 203 -6.88 -23.27 4.39
N TRP A 204 -6.74 -22.51 5.49
CA TRP A 204 -5.65 -22.66 6.44
C TRP A 204 -6.10 -22.26 7.85
N ILE A 205 -5.55 -22.89 8.86
CA ILE A 205 -5.81 -22.60 10.27
C ILE A 205 -4.48 -22.42 10.98
N ASP A 206 -4.32 -21.26 11.59
CA ASP A 206 -3.12 -20.87 12.33
C ASP A 206 -3.49 -20.26 13.69
N VAL A 207 -2.49 -20.01 14.52
CA VAL A 207 -2.65 -19.33 15.80
C VAL A 207 -1.90 -18.01 15.75
N GLU A 208 -2.46 -16.94 16.29
CA GLU A 208 -1.81 -15.64 16.42
C GLU A 208 -1.15 -15.49 17.79
N GLY A 209 0.07 -14.89 17.81
CA GLY A 209 0.74 -14.48 19.03
C GLY A 209 0.15 -13.21 19.66
N ARG A 210 0.46 -12.96 20.94
CA ARG A 210 0.16 -11.69 21.60
C ARG A 210 1.06 -10.59 21.08
N ARG A 211 0.56 -9.35 20.97
CA ARG A 211 1.30 -8.17 20.45
C ARG A 211 1.66 -7.22 21.59
N GLU A 212 2.83 -6.59 21.54
CA GLU A 212 3.37 -5.64 22.54
C GLU A 212 4.14 -4.46 21.92
N LEU A 213 4.32 -3.35 22.70
CA LEU A 213 4.94 -2.07 22.29
C LEU A 213 6.40 -1.92 22.76
N LEU A 214 7.27 -1.14 22.01
CA LEU A 214 8.72 -1.19 22.24
C LEU A 214 9.51 0.04 21.67
N ASN A 215 10.53 0.66 22.34
CA ASN A 215 11.09 1.97 21.90
C ASN A 215 12.51 2.43 22.25
N ASP A 216 13.28 3.26 21.39
CA ASP A 216 14.27 4.40 21.57
C ASP A 216 15.36 4.80 20.51
N THR A 217 15.85 6.10 20.19
CA THR A 217 16.55 6.69 18.96
C THR A 217 18.01 7.13 18.90
N THR A 218 18.60 7.47 17.59
CA THR A 218 19.75 8.38 17.30
C THR A 218 19.99 8.78 15.80
N ILE A 219 20.14 10.08 15.45
CA ILE A 219 20.20 10.63 14.08
C ILE A 219 21.55 10.46 13.36
N TRP A 220 22.65 10.90 13.97
CA TRP A 220 23.97 10.91 13.31
C TRP A 220 24.52 9.51 13.06
N VAL A 221 24.12 8.52 13.86
CA VAL A 221 24.55 7.12 13.69
C VAL A 221 24.11 6.57 12.34
N GLY A 222 22.92 6.91 11.87
CA GLY A 222 22.40 6.47 10.57
C GLY A 222 22.98 7.24 9.37
N GLN A 223 23.57 8.42 9.59
CA GLN A 223 24.13 9.25 8.53
C GLN A 223 25.64 9.08 8.36
N SER A 224 26.42 9.26 9.42
CA SER A 224 27.87 9.24 9.40
C SER A 224 28.50 8.12 10.23
N GLY A 225 27.73 7.29 10.89
CA GLY A 225 28.17 6.16 11.70
C GLY A 225 28.81 6.58 13.02
N LEU A 226 29.85 5.87 13.46
CA LEU A 226 30.51 6.08 14.75
C LEU A 226 31.71 7.02 14.66
N ASN A 227 31.80 7.83 13.63
CA ASN A 227 32.87 8.77 13.44
C ASN A 227 32.90 9.85 14.54
N ALA A 228 34.10 10.29 14.93
CA ALA A 228 34.34 11.18 16.06
C ALA A 228 33.68 12.58 15.95
N GLY A 229 33.15 12.93 14.78
CA GLY A 229 32.53 14.24 14.51
C GLY A 229 31.02 14.31 14.78
N GLN A 230 30.32 13.20 14.92
CA GLN A 230 28.84 13.17 15.04
C GLN A 230 28.17 14.04 13.97
N THR A 231 28.62 13.92 12.72
CA THR A 231 28.18 14.75 11.59
C THR A 231 26.93 14.21 10.94
N THR A 232 26.20 15.09 10.27
CA THR A 232 24.96 14.79 9.55
C THR A 232 25.10 15.10 8.05
N PRO A 233 25.99 14.40 7.32
CA PRO A 233 26.34 14.75 5.95
C PRO A 233 25.17 14.74 4.98
N ILE A 234 24.12 13.97 5.26
CA ILE A 234 22.92 13.95 4.41
C ILE A 234 22.16 15.28 4.55
N PHE A 235 22.10 15.83 5.77
CA PHE A 235 21.51 17.15 6.02
C PHE A 235 22.36 18.27 5.40
N ASP A 236 23.69 18.17 5.44
CA ASP A 236 24.61 19.14 4.82
C ASP A 236 24.37 19.27 3.30
N HIS A 237 23.75 18.25 2.67
CA HIS A 237 23.33 18.26 1.27
C HIS A 237 21.87 18.70 1.05
N GLY A 238 21.21 19.23 2.08
CA GLY A 238 19.85 19.75 2.00
C GLY A 238 18.75 18.66 1.92
N ILE A 239 19.00 17.48 2.43
CA ILE A 239 18.05 16.36 2.46
C ILE A 239 17.61 16.13 3.91
N HIS A 240 16.43 16.64 4.30
CA HIS A 240 15.89 16.57 5.66
C HIS A 240 14.52 15.85 5.71
N GLY A 241 14.01 15.34 4.56
CA GLY A 241 12.71 14.72 4.42
C GLY A 241 11.65 15.60 3.75
N GLU A 242 12.06 16.71 3.10
CA GLU A 242 11.14 17.61 2.40
C GLU A 242 10.30 16.87 1.36
N GLY A 243 8.99 17.16 1.36
CA GLY A 243 8.05 16.55 0.44
C GLY A 243 7.73 15.08 0.75
N GLN A 244 8.27 14.51 1.84
CA GLN A 244 7.97 13.14 2.24
C GLN A 244 6.85 13.10 3.27
N VAL A 245 5.99 12.07 3.17
CA VAL A 245 4.95 11.77 4.15
C VAL A 245 5.17 10.35 4.66
N VAL A 246 5.27 10.22 5.98
CA VAL A 246 5.43 8.93 6.66
C VAL A 246 4.16 8.64 7.45
N GLY A 247 3.54 7.49 7.22
CA GLY A 247 2.44 6.96 8.04
C GLY A 247 2.98 6.11 9.19
N TYR A 248 2.25 6.07 10.29
CA TYR A 248 2.49 5.09 11.35
C TYR A 248 1.20 4.80 12.13
N ILE A 249 1.10 3.57 12.66
CA ILE A 249 0.03 3.17 13.59
C ILE A 249 0.63 2.89 14.96
N ASP A 250 0.09 3.56 15.99
CA ASP A 250 0.58 3.48 17.36
C ASP A 250 -0.48 3.98 18.37
N THR A 251 -0.06 4.36 19.57
CA THR A 251 -0.93 4.86 20.66
C THR A 251 -1.41 6.31 20.47
N GLY A 252 -1.22 6.90 19.31
CA GLY A 252 -1.61 8.28 18.99
C GLY A 252 -0.44 9.27 18.98
N ILE A 253 -0.70 10.54 19.20
CA ILE A 253 0.28 11.63 19.20
C ILE A 253 -0.15 12.79 20.10
N ASP A 254 0.79 13.44 20.77
CA ASP A 254 0.65 14.77 21.35
C ASP A 254 0.91 15.82 20.25
N ALA A 255 -0.13 16.16 19.48
CA ALA A 255 0.01 16.98 18.27
C ALA A 255 0.34 18.46 18.54
N ASP A 256 0.17 18.97 19.77
CA ASP A 256 0.56 20.33 20.15
C ASP A 256 1.92 20.40 20.87
N ALA A 257 2.59 19.27 21.06
CA ALA A 257 4.00 19.27 21.46
C ALA A 257 4.85 20.10 20.49
N CYS A 258 5.88 20.79 21.00
CA CYS A 258 6.67 21.71 20.19
C CYS A 258 7.37 21.06 18.98
N TYR A 259 7.53 19.74 18.99
CA TYR A 259 8.07 18.98 17.88
C TYR A 259 7.09 18.83 16.71
N PHE A 260 5.79 18.96 16.94
CA PHE A 260 4.76 18.71 15.93
C PHE A 260 3.86 19.91 15.64
N ARG A 261 3.58 20.73 16.63
CA ARG A 261 2.58 21.78 16.56
C ARG A 261 2.77 22.75 15.39
N ASP A 262 1.65 23.19 14.84
CA ASP A 262 1.56 24.29 13.89
C ASP A 262 0.90 25.50 14.57
N THR A 263 1.69 26.56 14.80
CA THR A 263 1.19 27.77 15.47
C THR A 263 0.29 28.61 14.58
N ALA A 264 0.32 28.40 13.27
CA ALA A 264 -0.48 29.14 12.31
C ALA A 264 -1.81 28.44 11.99
N ARG A 265 -1.86 27.11 12.05
CA ARG A 265 -3.01 26.30 11.66
C ARG A 265 -3.70 25.59 12.81
N GLY A 266 -3.05 25.50 13.96
CA GLY A 266 -3.58 24.78 15.12
C GLY A 266 -3.45 23.25 14.98
N LEU A 267 -4.39 22.53 15.61
CA LEU A 267 -4.37 21.06 15.58
C LEU A 267 -4.65 20.51 14.17
N PRO A 268 -4.07 19.35 13.82
CA PRO A 268 -4.31 18.70 12.53
C PRO A 268 -5.77 18.22 12.41
N PRO A 269 -6.26 18.01 11.18
CA PRO A 269 -7.58 17.40 10.97
C PRO A 269 -7.61 15.97 11.49
N THR A 270 -8.77 15.58 12.01
CA THR A 270 -9.03 14.23 12.51
C THR A 270 -10.02 13.51 11.62
N ASN A 271 -9.79 12.21 11.41
CA ASN A 271 -10.72 11.33 10.73
C ASN A 271 -11.30 10.36 11.77
N ALA A 272 -12.62 10.30 11.87
CA ALA A 272 -13.30 9.29 12.66
C ALA A 272 -13.25 7.92 11.95
N CYS A 273 -13.51 6.85 12.69
CA CYS A 273 -13.57 5.50 12.15
C CYS A 273 -14.43 5.46 10.89
N ASN A 274 -14.04 4.81 9.89
CA ASN A 274 -14.69 4.46 8.62
C ASN A 274 -13.84 4.85 7.39
N GLY A 275 -12.52 5.04 7.60
CA GLY A 275 -11.59 5.27 6.50
C GLY A 275 -11.67 6.70 5.93
N GLY A 276 -12.03 7.69 6.75
CA GLY A 276 -11.92 9.10 6.37
C GLY A 276 -10.49 9.43 5.91
N THR A 277 -10.36 10.25 4.89
CA THR A 277 -9.06 10.61 4.28
C THR A 277 -8.82 12.11 4.24
N VAL A 278 -9.44 12.86 5.14
CA VAL A 278 -9.25 14.31 5.23
C VAL A 278 -7.81 14.58 5.65
N VAL A 279 -7.13 15.44 4.89
CA VAL A 279 -5.75 15.86 5.15
C VAL A 279 -5.62 17.37 5.04
N ASP A 280 -4.75 17.97 5.84
CA ASP A 280 -4.27 19.33 5.64
C ASP A 280 -2.78 19.32 5.32
N THR A 281 -2.48 19.24 4.04
CA THR A 281 -1.08 19.20 3.56
C THR A 281 -0.28 20.48 3.83
N ALA A 282 -0.95 21.57 4.27
CA ALA A 282 -0.28 22.80 4.66
C ALA A 282 0.14 22.82 6.14
N GLN A 283 -0.31 21.85 6.97
CA GLN A 283 0.22 21.64 8.32
C GLN A 283 1.73 21.46 8.30
N ARG A 284 2.41 21.96 9.31
CA ARG A 284 3.86 21.89 9.43
C ARG A 284 4.36 20.45 9.50
N LYS A 285 3.74 19.61 10.35
CA LYS A 285 4.20 18.25 10.65
C LYS A 285 3.10 17.20 10.48
N VAL A 286 2.03 17.27 11.22
CA VAL A 286 0.97 16.26 11.21
C VAL A 286 -0.14 16.69 10.27
N ILE A 287 -0.31 15.98 9.16
CA ILE A 287 -1.31 16.35 8.14
C ILE A 287 -2.67 15.68 8.36
N ALA A 288 -2.73 14.60 9.14
CA ALA A 288 -3.95 13.92 9.55
C ALA A 288 -3.72 13.08 10.80
N VAL A 289 -4.76 12.92 11.62
CA VAL A 289 -4.86 11.94 12.71
C VAL A 289 -6.10 11.09 12.46
N ASP A 290 -5.90 9.78 12.33
CA ASP A 290 -6.95 8.80 12.06
C ASP A 290 -7.22 7.98 13.31
N PHE A 291 -8.42 8.06 13.86
CA PHE A 291 -8.84 7.22 14.97
C PHE A 291 -9.36 5.88 14.46
N LEU A 292 -8.75 4.78 14.86
CA LEU A 292 -9.06 3.44 14.34
C LEU A 292 -10.00 2.62 15.22
N THR A 293 -10.29 3.08 16.42
CA THR A 293 -11.01 2.29 17.43
C THR A 293 -12.48 2.68 17.58
N GLN A 294 -13.35 1.68 17.78
CA GLN A 294 -14.80 1.91 17.86
C GLN A 294 -15.23 2.77 19.07
N SER A 295 -14.51 2.75 20.19
CA SER A 295 -14.82 3.61 21.33
C SER A 295 -14.55 5.08 21.03
N GLU A 296 -13.56 5.32 20.21
CA GLU A 296 -13.21 6.65 19.72
C GLU A 296 -14.21 7.14 18.68
N CYS A 297 -14.69 6.25 17.82
CA CYS A 297 -15.67 6.55 16.80
C CYS A 297 -17.06 6.90 17.30
N ASN A 298 -17.44 6.40 18.46
CA ASN A 298 -18.77 6.66 19.03
C ASN A 298 -18.85 7.93 19.88
N GLY A 299 -17.92 8.88 19.71
CA GLY A 299 -17.94 10.18 20.36
C GLY A 299 -17.51 10.17 21.83
N GLY A 300 -16.77 9.13 22.24
CA GLY A 300 -16.26 8.96 23.60
C GLY A 300 -14.93 9.62 23.89
N ILE A 301 -14.23 10.19 22.89
CA ILE A 301 -12.99 10.92 23.17
C ILE A 301 -13.32 12.35 23.54
N ALA A 302 -13.06 12.68 24.81
CA ALA A 302 -12.66 14.05 25.10
C ALA A 302 -11.41 14.33 24.23
N ALA A 303 -11.44 15.40 23.42
CA ALA A 303 -10.32 15.86 22.59
C ALA A 303 -9.04 16.22 23.40
N THR A 304 -8.78 15.52 24.47
CA THR A 304 -7.76 15.77 25.48
C THR A 304 -6.73 14.64 25.61
N GLU A 305 -6.91 13.50 24.89
CA GLU A 305 -6.05 12.34 25.02
C GLU A 305 -5.80 11.69 23.65
N TRP A 306 -4.88 12.26 22.87
CA TRP A 306 -4.48 11.73 21.56
C TRP A 306 -3.32 10.74 21.64
N ASP A 307 -2.69 10.60 22.80
CA ASP A 307 -1.69 9.56 23.07
C ASP A 307 -1.80 9.13 24.54
N THR A 308 -2.29 7.94 24.76
CA THR A 308 -2.56 7.43 26.12
C THR A 308 -1.32 6.91 26.85
N GLN A 309 -0.19 6.72 26.14
CA GLN A 309 0.97 5.98 26.69
C GLN A 309 2.34 6.64 26.45
N ASN A 310 2.45 7.77 25.84
CA ASN A 310 3.69 8.42 25.38
C ASN A 310 4.41 7.67 24.22
N HIS A 311 3.94 6.49 23.81
CA HIS A 311 4.65 5.67 22.83
C HIS A 311 4.55 6.25 21.41
N GLY A 312 3.33 6.54 20.96
CA GLY A 312 3.10 7.10 19.60
C GLY A 312 3.74 8.47 19.41
N SER A 313 3.69 9.36 20.43
CA SER A 313 4.38 10.65 20.40
C SER A 313 5.89 10.49 20.28
N HIS A 314 6.46 9.53 21.00
CA HIS A 314 7.88 9.22 20.91
C HIS A 314 8.25 8.65 19.51
N VAL A 315 7.47 7.73 18.97
CA VAL A 315 7.62 7.18 17.61
C VAL A 315 7.58 8.30 16.57
N ALA A 316 6.56 9.17 16.63
CA ALA A 316 6.42 10.33 15.76
C ALA A 316 7.64 11.26 15.82
N GLY A 317 8.10 11.57 17.03
CA GLY A 317 9.29 12.38 17.27
C GLY A 317 10.53 11.76 16.65
N THR A 318 10.69 10.45 16.77
CA THR A 318 11.80 9.70 16.17
C THR A 318 11.79 9.75 14.64
N ILE A 319 10.61 9.65 14.01
CA ILE A 319 10.51 9.76 12.55
C ILE A 319 10.87 11.16 12.08
N ALA A 320 10.17 12.17 12.62
CA ALA A 320 10.11 13.47 11.99
C ALA A 320 9.91 14.64 12.98
N GLY A 321 10.16 14.45 14.27
CA GLY A 321 10.12 15.56 15.25
C GLY A 321 11.01 16.70 14.79
N ASP A 322 10.57 17.94 14.99
CA ASP A 322 11.31 19.13 14.63
C ASP A 322 10.83 20.30 15.50
N ASN A 323 11.69 20.80 16.36
CA ASN A 323 11.35 21.86 17.29
C ASN A 323 11.01 23.16 16.56
N PHE A 324 9.76 23.60 16.64
CA PHE A 324 9.29 24.79 15.93
C PHE A 324 10.07 26.07 16.25
N ALA A 325 10.73 26.15 17.41
CA ALA A 325 11.55 27.30 17.81
C ALA A 325 12.93 27.33 17.13
N THR A 326 13.40 26.19 16.69
CA THR A 326 14.71 25.97 16.06
C THR A 326 14.59 25.02 14.85
N PRO A 327 13.72 25.35 13.86
CA PRO A 327 13.40 24.42 12.77
C PRO A 327 14.63 24.02 11.97
N ILE A 328 14.71 22.73 11.65
CA ILE A 328 15.80 22.10 10.87
C ILE A 328 17.18 22.15 11.57
N THR A 329 17.31 22.84 12.69
CA THR A 329 18.52 22.75 13.51
C THR A 329 18.38 21.57 14.46
N HIS A 330 19.41 20.74 14.52
CA HIS A 330 19.35 19.50 15.31
C HIS A 330 19.32 19.78 16.80
N ASP A 331 18.23 19.40 17.49
CA ASP A 331 18.14 19.34 18.94
C ASP A 331 17.76 17.93 19.47
N ALA A 332 17.71 17.76 20.78
CA ALA A 332 17.62 16.45 21.41
C ALA A 332 16.30 15.69 21.14
N GLY A 333 15.28 16.35 20.64
CA GLY A 333 13.97 15.75 20.35
C GLY A 333 13.64 15.62 18.87
N ASP A 334 14.58 16.04 18.00
CA ASP A 334 14.37 16.00 16.56
C ASP A 334 14.48 14.58 15.99
N GLY A 335 13.73 14.34 14.92
CA GLY A 335 13.64 13.06 14.24
C GLY A 335 14.68 12.89 13.13
N MET A 336 14.70 11.66 12.57
CA MET A 336 15.62 11.30 11.48
C MET A 336 15.36 12.08 10.20
N ALA A 337 14.10 12.52 9.96
CA ALA A 337 13.69 13.29 8.80
C ALA A 337 12.88 14.53 9.25
N PRO A 338 13.54 15.55 9.82
CA PRO A 338 12.86 16.65 10.52
C PRO A 338 11.98 17.51 9.61
N ALA A 339 12.13 17.48 8.29
CA ALA A 339 11.25 18.16 7.35
C ALA A 339 10.11 17.29 6.78
N ALA A 340 10.09 16.00 7.09
CA ALA A 340 9.00 15.11 6.66
C ALA A 340 7.70 15.40 7.43
N LYS A 341 6.56 15.01 6.83
CA LYS A 341 5.23 15.12 7.43
C LYS A 341 4.71 13.75 7.85
N LEU A 342 3.71 13.75 8.73
CA LEU A 342 3.17 12.55 9.36
C LEU A 342 1.67 12.38 9.07
N VAL A 343 1.28 11.15 8.79
CA VAL A 343 -0.08 10.63 8.93
C VAL A 343 -0.07 9.71 10.15
N VAL A 344 -0.89 10.04 11.12
CA VAL A 344 -0.95 9.35 12.42
C VAL A 344 -2.20 8.49 12.44
N GLN A 345 -2.02 7.19 12.68
CA GLN A 345 -3.13 6.26 12.85
C GLN A 345 -3.16 5.83 14.32
N ASP A 346 -4.12 6.39 15.05
CA ASP A 346 -4.28 6.18 16.48
C ASP A 346 -5.09 4.91 16.73
N ALA A 347 -4.43 3.91 17.31
CA ALA A 347 -5.01 2.66 17.77
C ALA A 347 -4.96 2.54 19.30
N GLY A 348 -4.61 3.60 20.00
CA GLY A 348 -4.45 3.63 21.47
C GLY A 348 -5.77 3.51 22.23
N PHE A 349 -5.74 2.81 23.40
CA PHE A 349 -6.89 2.63 24.27
C PHE A 349 -6.53 2.85 25.74
N LEU A 350 -7.39 3.56 26.48
CA LEU A 350 -7.35 3.62 27.93
C LEU A 350 -7.74 2.31 28.60
N THR A 351 -8.64 1.54 27.97
CA THR A 351 -9.11 0.24 28.47
C THR A 351 -9.09 -0.76 27.32
N ASP A 352 -8.10 -1.63 27.30
CA ASP A 352 -8.03 -2.75 26.38
C ASP A 352 -9.09 -3.80 26.71
N ASN A 353 -10.19 -3.80 25.96
CA ASN A 353 -11.25 -4.79 26.09
C ASN A 353 -10.96 -6.09 25.33
N CYS A 354 -9.89 -6.14 24.54
CA CYS A 354 -9.57 -7.29 23.70
C CYS A 354 -8.43 -8.16 24.24
N GLY A 355 -7.60 -7.64 25.15
CA GLY A 355 -6.52 -8.37 25.83
C GLY A 355 -5.36 -8.82 24.94
N ASP A 356 -5.34 -8.40 23.68
CA ASP A 356 -4.39 -8.88 22.67
C ASP A 356 -3.30 -7.87 22.32
N LEU A 357 -3.54 -6.60 22.59
CA LEU A 357 -2.63 -5.49 22.33
C LEU A 357 -2.72 -4.51 23.50
N PRO A 358 -2.02 -4.76 24.62
CA PRO A 358 -1.97 -3.80 25.71
C PRO A 358 -1.47 -2.45 25.18
N GLY A 359 -2.37 -1.45 25.14
CA GLY A 359 -2.08 -0.11 24.65
C GLY A 359 -2.30 0.14 23.17
N ILE A 360 -2.51 -0.86 22.37
CA ILE A 360 -2.98 -0.72 20.98
C ILE A 360 -4.27 -1.53 20.83
N GLY A 361 -5.38 -0.91 20.81
CA GLY A 361 -6.76 -1.37 20.74
C GLY A 361 -7.12 -2.74 20.21
N CYS A 362 -8.39 -2.95 19.93
CA CYS A 362 -8.90 -4.23 19.44
C CYS A 362 -8.27 -4.64 18.12
N PRO A 363 -7.98 -5.95 17.94
CA PRO A 363 -7.19 -6.45 16.85
C PRO A 363 -7.78 -6.09 15.49
N VAL A 364 -6.94 -5.53 14.65
CA VAL A 364 -7.23 -5.35 13.25
C VAL A 364 -7.08 -6.71 12.57
N VAL A 365 -8.17 -7.22 12.02
CA VAL A 365 -8.21 -8.53 11.35
C VAL A 365 -7.49 -8.49 10.01
N ASP A 366 -7.51 -7.33 9.33
CA ASP A 366 -6.86 -7.06 8.04
C ASP A 366 -6.10 -5.74 8.12
N LEU A 367 -4.83 -5.73 7.77
CA LEU A 367 -3.99 -4.52 7.77
C LEU A 367 -4.16 -3.68 6.49
N THR A 368 -4.76 -4.23 5.45
CA THR A 368 -4.93 -3.56 4.14
C THR A 368 -5.67 -2.22 4.25
N PRO A 369 -6.80 -2.10 4.96
CA PRO A 369 -7.51 -0.83 5.08
C PRO A 369 -6.68 0.27 5.76
N ILE A 370 -5.84 -0.10 6.74
CA ILE A 370 -4.95 0.83 7.45
C ILE A 370 -3.91 1.40 6.49
N PHE A 371 -3.21 0.52 5.78
CA PHE A 371 -2.21 0.96 4.80
C PHE A 371 -2.84 1.75 3.65
N GLN A 372 -4.05 1.33 3.20
CA GLN A 372 -4.78 2.04 2.15
C GLN A 372 -5.15 3.46 2.55
N GLN A 373 -5.59 3.67 3.79
CA GLN A 373 -5.92 4.99 4.33
C GLN A 373 -4.68 5.89 4.31
N ALA A 374 -3.57 5.44 4.91
CA ALA A 374 -2.32 6.20 4.93
C ALA A 374 -1.78 6.47 3.52
N TYR A 375 -1.86 5.50 2.61
CA TYR A 375 -1.47 5.66 1.20
C TYR A 375 -2.29 6.73 0.49
N THR A 376 -3.61 6.71 0.68
CA THR A 376 -4.55 7.70 0.10
C THR A 376 -4.30 9.10 0.64
N GLN A 377 -3.88 9.23 1.90
CA GLN A 377 -3.50 10.47 2.55
C GLN A 377 -2.10 10.98 2.15
N GLY A 378 -1.39 10.26 1.29
CA GLY A 378 -0.11 10.66 0.71
C GLY A 378 1.12 10.00 1.29
N ALA A 379 1.00 9.15 2.31
CA ALA A 379 2.14 8.39 2.82
C ALA A 379 2.71 7.44 1.76
N ARG A 380 4.04 7.31 1.73
CA ARG A 380 4.77 6.36 0.87
C ARG A 380 5.74 5.49 1.67
N ILE A 381 5.83 5.76 2.95
CA ILE A 381 6.55 4.97 3.94
C ILE A 381 5.60 4.79 5.11
N HIS A 382 5.54 3.60 5.68
CA HIS A 382 4.72 3.30 6.86
C HIS A 382 5.53 2.49 7.86
N THR A 383 5.57 2.92 9.11
CA THR A 383 6.31 2.22 10.17
C THR A 383 5.40 1.74 11.27
N ASN A 384 5.74 0.59 11.81
CA ASN A 384 4.94 -0.15 12.76
C ASN A 384 5.82 -0.58 13.93
N SER A 385 5.58 0.02 15.08
CA SER A 385 6.35 -0.22 16.29
C SER A 385 5.68 -1.25 17.21
N TRP A 386 5.12 -2.30 16.64
CA TRP A 386 4.40 -3.39 17.30
C TRP A 386 4.57 -4.71 16.53
N GLY A 387 4.21 -5.81 17.14
CA GLY A 387 4.26 -7.14 16.54
C GLY A 387 3.90 -8.23 17.56
N ASP A 388 3.92 -9.49 17.11
CA ASP A 388 3.61 -10.65 17.94
C ASP A 388 4.63 -10.80 19.07
N ASN A 389 4.10 -11.13 20.28
CA ASN A 389 4.88 -11.20 21.50
C ASN A 389 5.46 -12.60 21.77
N GLU A 390 6.38 -12.53 22.59
CA GLU A 390 7.45 -13.18 23.32
C GLU A 390 7.26 -14.59 23.83
N ASN A 391 6.22 -15.30 23.73
CA ASN A 391 6.15 -16.63 24.33
C ASN A 391 5.38 -17.66 23.53
N SER A 392 5.05 -17.34 22.28
CA SER A 392 4.49 -18.35 21.39
C SER A 392 5.60 -19.10 20.64
N ALA A 393 5.46 -20.41 20.53
CA ALA A 393 6.31 -21.25 19.68
C ALA A 393 6.24 -20.86 18.17
N MET A 394 5.56 -19.78 17.83
CA MET A 394 5.07 -19.38 16.52
C MET A 394 5.50 -17.99 16.07
N GLN A 395 6.27 -17.34 16.90
CA GLN A 395 6.63 -15.94 16.78
C GLN A 395 7.26 -15.60 15.42
N ASN A 396 8.07 -16.50 14.85
CA ASN A 396 8.82 -16.30 13.63
C ASN A 396 8.14 -16.84 12.35
N ASN A 397 6.85 -17.15 12.40
CA ASN A 397 6.09 -17.63 11.25
C ASN A 397 5.69 -16.52 10.29
N TYR A 398 5.42 -16.90 9.04
CA TYR A 398 4.76 -16.05 8.07
C TYR A 398 3.26 -16.11 8.30
N SER A 399 2.72 -15.15 9.01
CA SER A 399 1.30 -15.10 9.39
C SER A 399 0.41 -14.46 8.31
N ALA A 400 -0.89 -14.44 8.57
CA ALA A 400 -1.86 -13.69 7.76
C ALA A 400 -1.54 -12.19 7.71
N ALA A 401 -1.11 -11.60 8.82
CA ALA A 401 -0.70 -10.20 8.85
C ALA A 401 0.60 -9.94 8.05
N SER A 402 1.54 -10.91 8.02
CA SER A 402 2.71 -10.85 7.13
C SER A 402 2.30 -10.92 5.65
N GLN A 403 1.27 -11.69 5.34
CA GLN A 403 0.69 -11.74 3.99
C GLN A 403 0.05 -10.41 3.60
N ASP A 404 -0.65 -9.72 4.49
CA ASP A 404 -1.25 -8.39 4.22
C ASP A 404 -0.17 -7.36 3.86
N VAL A 405 0.94 -7.35 4.61
CA VAL A 405 2.09 -6.48 4.31
C VAL A 405 2.61 -6.75 2.90
N ASP A 406 2.84 -8.02 2.58
CA ASP A 406 3.38 -8.40 1.27
C ASP A 406 2.39 -8.10 0.13
N ASP A 407 1.10 -8.32 0.34
CA ASP A 407 0.05 -8.08 -0.67
C ASP A 407 -0.12 -6.58 -0.93
N PHE A 408 -0.14 -5.78 0.14
CA PHE A 408 -0.24 -4.33 0.00
C PHE A 408 0.97 -3.75 -0.73
N MET A 409 2.19 -4.12 -0.35
CA MET A 409 3.40 -3.64 -1.02
C MET A 409 3.51 -4.12 -2.47
N PHE A 410 3.03 -5.33 -2.78
CA PHE A 410 3.03 -5.83 -4.15
C PHE A 410 2.06 -5.05 -5.06
N THR A 411 0.91 -4.67 -4.53
CA THR A 411 -0.10 -3.87 -5.27
C THR A 411 0.19 -2.37 -5.28
N HIS A 412 1.04 -1.89 -4.36
CA HIS A 412 1.48 -0.50 -4.23
C HIS A 412 3.03 -0.43 -4.21
N PRO A 413 3.68 -0.62 -5.36
CA PRO A 413 5.13 -0.80 -5.43
C PRO A 413 5.97 0.42 -5.00
N ASP A 414 5.37 1.58 -4.79
CA ASP A 414 5.97 2.80 -4.26
C ASP A 414 5.73 3.01 -2.74
N PHE A 415 5.13 2.02 -2.06
CA PHE A 415 4.81 2.08 -0.63
C PHE A 415 5.68 1.11 0.17
N LEU A 416 6.56 1.65 1.01
CA LEU A 416 7.47 0.87 1.86
C LEU A 416 6.89 0.71 3.27
N ILE A 417 6.82 -0.52 3.76
CA ILE A 417 6.38 -0.83 5.12
C ILE A 417 7.55 -1.35 5.95
N LEU A 418 7.69 -0.81 7.16
CA LEU A 418 8.69 -1.23 8.14
C LEU A 418 8.01 -1.76 9.40
N PHE A 419 8.63 -2.77 10.03
CA PHE A 419 8.19 -3.32 11.31
C PHE A 419 9.35 -3.48 12.27
N ALA A 420 9.10 -3.22 13.54
CA ALA A 420 9.98 -3.59 14.63
C ALA A 420 10.16 -5.11 14.69
N ALA A 421 11.39 -5.60 14.86
CA ALA A 421 11.69 -7.04 14.88
C ALA A 421 11.13 -7.76 16.13
N GLY A 422 10.88 -7.02 17.21
CA GLY A 422 10.48 -7.53 18.51
C GLY A 422 11.58 -7.44 19.56
N ASN A 423 11.22 -7.63 20.84
CA ASN A 423 12.15 -7.51 21.97
C ASN A 423 12.32 -8.81 22.77
N SER A 424 12.09 -9.92 22.12
CA SER A 424 12.27 -11.26 22.71
C SER A 424 13.67 -11.82 22.52
N GLY A 425 14.60 -10.97 22.10
CA GLY A 425 15.98 -11.36 21.84
C GLY A 425 16.80 -11.70 23.09
N PRO A 426 18.00 -12.20 22.90
CA PRO A 426 18.66 -12.50 21.62
C PRO A 426 18.43 -13.95 21.15
N GLY A 427 17.35 -14.60 21.54
CA GLY A 427 17.03 -15.99 21.19
C GLY A 427 16.84 -16.18 19.67
N THR A 428 17.31 -17.29 19.12
CA THR A 428 17.10 -17.67 17.74
C THR A 428 15.61 -17.88 17.45
N GLY A 429 15.09 -17.31 16.35
CA GLY A 429 13.68 -17.42 15.97
C GLY A 429 12.75 -16.58 16.83
N SER A 430 13.25 -15.52 17.47
CA SER A 430 12.46 -14.62 18.31
C SER A 430 11.89 -13.40 17.56
N VAL A 431 12.15 -13.26 16.25
CA VAL A 431 11.52 -12.21 15.43
C VAL A 431 10.01 -12.45 15.33
N GLY A 432 9.20 -11.42 15.55
CA GLY A 432 7.73 -11.52 15.57
C GLY A 432 7.06 -11.16 14.24
N SER A 433 5.93 -11.80 13.91
CA SER A 433 5.05 -11.34 12.84
C SER A 433 4.38 -9.98 13.25
N PRO A 434 4.06 -9.06 12.32
CA PRO A 434 4.23 -9.07 10.86
C PRO A 434 5.65 -8.78 10.35
N SER A 435 6.65 -8.58 11.24
CA SER A 435 8.05 -8.31 10.86
C SER A 435 8.68 -9.46 10.05
N THR A 436 8.06 -10.63 10.04
CA THR A 436 8.40 -11.79 9.22
C THR A 436 7.98 -11.68 7.76
N ALA A 437 7.26 -10.63 7.35
CA ALA A 437 6.94 -10.34 5.95
C ALA A 437 8.19 -10.26 5.08
N LYS A 438 8.09 -10.66 3.81
CA LYS A 438 9.21 -10.67 2.86
C LYS A 438 9.54 -9.26 2.37
N ASN A 439 8.50 -8.54 1.94
CA ASN A 439 8.64 -7.29 1.21
C ASN A 439 8.98 -6.12 2.14
N GLY A 440 8.41 -6.11 3.35
CA GLY A 440 8.71 -5.13 4.37
C GLY A 440 10.16 -5.19 4.89
N ILE A 441 10.58 -4.12 5.56
CA ILE A 441 11.84 -4.08 6.29
C ILE A 441 11.59 -4.43 7.75
N SER A 442 12.21 -5.49 8.24
CA SER A 442 12.29 -5.85 9.66
C SER A 442 13.49 -5.15 10.30
N VAL A 443 13.26 -4.42 11.38
CA VAL A 443 14.27 -3.55 12.00
C VAL A 443 14.63 -4.03 13.39
N GLY A 444 15.89 -4.46 13.56
CA GLY A 444 16.50 -4.80 14.86
C GLY A 444 17.07 -3.58 15.57
N ALA A 445 17.28 -3.71 16.87
CA ALA A 445 17.79 -2.63 17.72
C ALA A 445 19.26 -2.78 18.09
N THR A 446 20.03 -1.67 17.97
CA THR A 446 21.37 -1.54 18.54
C THR A 446 21.35 -0.67 19.79
N LEU A 447 22.47 -0.64 20.53
CA LEU A 447 22.73 0.41 21.49
C LEU A 447 22.84 1.77 20.77
N ARG A 448 22.83 2.89 21.54
CA ARG A 448 22.89 4.25 20.97
C ARG A 448 24.29 4.85 20.93
N GLY A 449 24.44 5.96 20.23
CA GLY A 449 25.63 6.79 20.21
C GLY A 449 26.87 5.98 19.85
N THR A 450 27.98 6.21 20.52
CA THR A 450 29.24 5.52 20.25
C THR A 450 29.18 4.00 20.54
N SER A 451 28.17 3.53 21.25
CA SER A 451 27.95 2.11 21.52
C SER A 451 27.09 1.41 20.46
N ALA A 452 26.60 2.11 19.44
CA ALA A 452 25.71 1.57 18.40
C ALA A 452 26.36 0.48 17.51
N ASN A 453 27.61 0.13 17.78
CA ASN A 453 28.28 -1.03 17.17
C ASN A 453 27.93 -2.36 17.86
N SER A 454 27.07 -2.35 18.88
CA SER A 454 26.61 -3.53 19.63
C SER A 454 25.10 -3.66 19.52
N MET A 455 24.61 -4.90 19.49
CA MET A 455 23.17 -5.17 19.55
C MET A 455 22.62 -4.83 20.94
N ALA A 456 21.38 -4.36 20.98
CA ALA A 456 20.61 -4.32 22.21
C ALA A 456 20.24 -5.76 22.61
N SER A 457 20.39 -6.09 23.91
CA SER A 457 20.22 -7.47 24.40
C SER A 457 18.77 -8.00 24.27
N PHE A 458 17.82 -7.13 24.09
CA PHE A 458 16.42 -7.48 23.88
C PHE A 458 16.06 -7.66 22.39
N SER A 459 16.89 -7.17 21.45
CA SER A 459 16.54 -7.20 20.02
C SER A 459 16.33 -8.63 19.54
N SER A 460 15.15 -8.89 18.99
CA SER A 460 14.79 -10.21 18.44
C SER A 460 15.66 -10.59 17.25
N CYS A 461 15.92 -11.90 17.15
CA CYS A 461 16.72 -12.51 16.09
C CYS A 461 15.88 -13.53 15.30
N GLY A 462 16.11 -13.64 14.00
CA GLY A 462 15.63 -14.73 13.16
C GLY A 462 16.35 -16.06 13.41
N PRO A 463 16.31 -16.97 12.44
CA PRO A 463 15.61 -16.84 11.18
C PRO A 463 14.10 -16.94 11.34
N THR A 464 13.37 -16.60 10.27
CA THR A 464 11.97 -17.02 10.17
C THR A 464 11.87 -18.54 10.08
N THR A 465 10.66 -19.08 10.28
CA THR A 465 10.43 -20.54 10.22
C THR A 465 10.85 -21.14 8.87
N ASP A 466 10.70 -20.39 7.78
CA ASP A 466 11.14 -20.80 6.43
C ASP A 466 12.63 -20.50 6.16
N GLY A 467 13.38 -19.99 7.15
CA GLY A 467 14.82 -19.78 7.13
C GLY A 467 15.28 -18.50 6.45
N ARG A 468 14.37 -17.50 6.23
CA ARG A 468 14.77 -16.18 5.75
C ARG A 468 15.52 -15.40 6.84
N ILE A 469 16.46 -14.57 6.40
CA ILE A 469 17.20 -13.67 7.27
C ILE A 469 16.26 -12.57 7.74
N LYS A 470 16.10 -12.43 9.06
CA LYS A 470 15.43 -11.35 9.75
C LYS A 470 16.14 -11.08 11.09
N PRO A 471 16.20 -9.82 11.56
CA PRO A 471 15.76 -8.59 10.88
C PRO A 471 16.53 -8.36 9.57
N ASP A 472 16.02 -7.48 8.69
CA ASP A 472 16.73 -7.08 7.47
C ASP A 472 17.92 -6.18 7.79
N LEU A 473 17.76 -5.24 8.71
CA LEU A 473 18.77 -4.26 9.12
C LEU A 473 18.58 -3.84 10.59
N THR A 474 19.49 -3.04 11.09
CA THR A 474 19.41 -2.50 12.44
C THR A 474 19.57 -0.99 12.49
N MET A 475 18.98 -0.38 13.52
CA MET A 475 19.13 1.01 13.90
C MET A 475 19.26 1.12 15.44
N PRO A 476 19.75 2.25 15.98
CA PRO A 476 19.72 2.45 17.43
C PRO A 476 18.31 2.34 17.99
N GLY A 477 18.17 1.56 19.06
CA GLY A 477 16.90 1.29 19.74
C GLY A 477 17.01 1.18 21.27
N SER A 478 18.12 1.58 21.88
CA SER A 478 18.33 1.49 23.34
C SER A 478 18.62 2.85 23.95
N ASN A 479 17.83 3.26 24.95
CA ASN A 479 17.92 4.52 25.69
C ASN A 479 17.87 5.77 24.81
N ILE A 480 16.94 5.90 23.90
CA ILE A 480 16.81 7.03 22.98
C ILE A 480 15.89 8.11 23.56
N VAL A 481 16.09 9.32 23.15
CA VAL A 481 15.36 10.49 23.60
C VAL A 481 14.49 11.00 22.46
N SER A 482 13.19 11.19 22.70
CA SER A 482 12.27 11.77 21.72
C SER A 482 11.12 12.51 22.42
N ALA A 483 10.16 13.03 21.65
CA ALA A 483 9.03 13.80 22.15
C ALA A 483 8.25 13.04 23.23
N ARG A 484 7.79 13.77 24.21
CA ARG A 484 6.96 13.28 25.32
C ARG A 484 5.56 13.87 25.22
N ASN A 485 4.55 13.03 25.39
CA ASN A 485 3.17 13.46 25.63
C ASN A 485 3.01 14.01 27.05
N ASP A 486 2.22 15.05 27.24
CA ASP A 486 1.83 15.58 28.55
C ASP A 486 0.36 15.30 28.92
N ALA A 487 -0.32 14.48 28.12
CA ALA A 487 -1.72 14.11 28.24
C ALA A 487 -2.70 15.29 28.13
N ASN A 488 -2.32 16.37 27.44
CA ASN A 488 -3.17 17.53 27.27
C ASN A 488 -2.89 18.28 25.94
N VAL A 489 -3.72 18.09 24.95
CA VAL A 489 -3.64 18.74 23.62
C VAL A 489 -3.86 20.27 23.64
N GLY A 490 -3.86 20.90 24.78
CA GLY A 490 -3.99 22.36 24.94
C GLY A 490 -2.77 23.01 25.60
N THR A 491 -1.70 22.26 25.88
CA THR A 491 -0.52 22.77 26.58
C THR A 491 0.76 22.56 25.74
N ASN A 492 1.46 23.64 25.49
CA ASN A 492 2.73 23.63 24.75
C ASN A 492 3.82 22.86 25.50
N ASN A 493 3.99 21.60 25.18
CA ASN A 493 4.98 20.70 25.74
C ASN A 493 6.22 20.61 24.85
N CYS A 494 7.41 20.87 25.39
CA CYS A 494 8.71 20.62 24.76
C CYS A 494 9.52 19.56 25.51
N ALA A 495 8.86 18.80 26.37
CA ALA A 495 9.53 17.75 27.13
C ALA A 495 9.90 16.55 26.21
N THR A 496 10.94 15.88 26.62
CA THR A 496 11.37 14.61 26.02
C THR A 496 11.28 13.48 27.03
N ILE A 497 11.22 12.26 26.54
CA ILE A 497 11.27 11.06 27.33
C ILE A 497 12.28 10.08 26.73
N THR A 498 12.87 9.23 27.56
CA THR A 498 13.82 8.18 27.11
C THR A 498 13.12 6.83 27.19
N MET A 499 13.14 6.08 26.09
CA MET A 499 12.54 4.75 26.00
C MET A 499 13.50 3.73 25.35
N SER A 500 13.23 2.42 25.34
CA SER A 500 14.06 1.36 24.76
C SER A 500 13.22 0.27 24.10
N GLY A 501 13.56 -0.11 22.87
CA GLY A 501 12.89 -1.17 22.10
C GLY A 501 13.25 -1.16 20.61
N THR A 502 12.92 -2.21 19.88
CA THR A 502 13.01 -2.25 18.42
C THR A 502 12.02 -1.28 17.76
N SER A 503 11.02 -0.84 18.51
CA SER A 503 10.04 0.19 18.08
C SER A 503 10.64 1.57 17.90
N MET A 504 11.84 1.88 18.43
CA MET A 504 12.58 3.12 18.08
C MET A 504 13.53 2.92 16.94
N ALA A 505 14.02 1.72 16.82
CA ALA A 505 14.81 1.35 15.65
C ALA A 505 13.96 1.43 14.36
N SER A 506 12.70 0.97 14.41
CA SER A 506 11.80 1.00 13.25
C SER A 506 11.48 2.41 12.75
N PRO A 507 10.99 3.35 13.58
CA PRO A 507 10.76 4.73 13.16
C PRO A 507 12.06 5.46 12.76
N ALA A 508 13.20 5.14 13.38
CA ALA A 508 14.50 5.68 12.96
C ALA A 508 14.84 5.21 11.53
N ALA A 509 14.64 3.93 11.23
CA ALA A 509 14.82 3.41 9.88
C ALA A 509 13.82 4.04 8.89
N ALA A 510 12.56 4.29 9.30
CA ALA A 510 11.57 4.94 8.46
C ALA A 510 11.94 6.39 8.11
N GLY A 511 12.48 7.15 9.06
CA GLY A 511 13.02 8.48 8.77
C GLY A 511 14.22 8.44 7.82
N MET A 512 15.16 7.47 8.01
CA MET A 512 16.24 7.26 7.04
C MET A 512 15.72 6.89 5.65
N ALA A 513 14.67 6.06 5.57
CA ALA A 513 14.02 5.73 4.29
C ALA A 513 13.38 6.97 3.63
N ALA A 514 12.85 7.92 4.42
CA ALA A 514 12.34 9.19 3.90
C ALA A 514 13.47 10.05 3.28
N LEU A 515 14.66 10.09 3.90
CA LEU A 515 15.83 10.77 3.32
C LEU A 515 16.25 10.08 2.01
N VAL A 516 16.31 8.76 1.96
CA VAL A 516 16.61 8.00 0.73
C VAL A 516 15.57 8.28 -0.36
N ARG A 517 14.29 8.33 0.00
CA ARG A 517 13.22 8.61 -0.96
C ARG A 517 13.34 10.03 -1.51
N GLN A 518 13.62 11.01 -0.65
CA GLN A 518 13.87 12.39 -1.08
C GLN A 518 15.09 12.48 -2.01
N TYR A 519 16.20 11.79 -1.69
CA TYR A 519 17.39 11.75 -2.54
C TYR A 519 17.06 11.43 -4.01
N TYR A 520 16.23 10.42 -4.24
CA TYR A 520 15.79 10.06 -5.59
C TYR A 520 14.73 11.03 -6.15
N ALA A 521 13.76 11.44 -5.34
CA ALA A 521 12.68 12.31 -5.76
C ALA A 521 13.15 13.73 -6.13
N ASP A 522 14.24 14.20 -5.52
CA ASP A 522 14.87 15.49 -5.86
C ASP A 522 15.84 15.40 -7.04
N GLY A 523 16.15 14.18 -7.51
CA GLY A 523 17.01 13.94 -8.66
C GLY A 523 18.49 14.07 -8.35
N ASN A 524 18.93 13.72 -7.13
CA ASN A 524 20.35 13.70 -6.78
C ASN A 524 21.11 12.59 -7.52
N TYR A 525 20.47 11.44 -7.77
CA TYR A 525 21.02 10.41 -8.64
C TYR A 525 20.78 10.79 -10.12
N PRO A 526 21.76 10.57 -11.04
CA PRO A 526 23.09 9.98 -10.87
C PRO A 526 24.22 10.98 -10.58
N THR A 527 23.96 12.26 -10.54
CA THR A 527 24.98 13.32 -10.57
C THR A 527 25.51 13.71 -9.19
N GLY A 528 24.82 13.31 -8.11
CA GLY A 528 25.15 13.70 -6.74
C GLY A 528 24.70 15.14 -6.39
N ALA A 529 23.84 15.74 -7.21
CA ALA A 529 23.25 17.05 -6.99
C ALA A 529 21.81 17.06 -7.50
N PRO A 530 20.89 17.85 -6.88
CA PRO A 530 19.48 17.85 -7.25
C PRO A 530 19.29 18.46 -8.65
N ILE A 531 18.91 17.63 -9.61
CA ILE A 531 18.59 18.01 -10.98
C ILE A 531 17.17 17.56 -11.31
N VAL A 532 16.32 18.51 -11.72
CA VAL A 532 14.89 18.24 -11.99
C VAL A 532 14.69 17.11 -13.02
N ALA A 533 15.52 17.08 -14.07
CA ALA A 533 15.47 16.03 -15.10
C ALA A 533 15.86 14.63 -14.59
N ASN A 534 16.49 14.54 -13.44
CA ASN A 534 16.90 13.29 -12.82
C ASN A 534 15.92 12.77 -11.77
N LYS A 535 14.81 13.48 -11.52
CA LYS A 535 13.79 13.07 -10.55
C LYS A 535 13.18 11.75 -10.94
N ILE A 536 13.16 10.81 -10.00
CA ILE A 536 12.48 9.52 -10.13
C ILE A 536 11.55 9.30 -8.95
N THR A 537 10.45 8.62 -9.17
CA THR A 537 9.62 8.08 -8.09
C THR A 537 10.16 6.69 -7.76
N PRO A 538 10.91 6.53 -6.66
CA PRO A 538 11.56 5.26 -6.36
C PRO A 538 10.53 4.22 -5.94
N SER A 539 10.71 2.97 -6.38
CA SER A 539 9.96 1.85 -5.84
C SER A 539 10.35 1.56 -4.38
N ALA A 540 9.47 0.90 -3.62
CA ALA A 540 9.80 0.40 -2.28
C ALA A 540 11.00 -0.56 -2.31
N ALA A 541 11.12 -1.37 -3.37
CA ALA A 541 12.28 -2.24 -3.61
C ALA A 541 13.57 -1.44 -3.75
N LEU A 542 13.55 -0.29 -4.45
CA LEU A 542 14.73 0.58 -4.59
C LEU A 542 15.12 1.20 -3.25
N ILE A 543 14.16 1.70 -2.47
CA ILE A 543 14.45 2.24 -1.14
C ILE A 543 15.03 1.15 -0.25
N LYS A 544 14.42 -0.05 -0.21
CA LYS A 544 14.91 -1.22 0.55
C LYS A 544 16.31 -1.61 0.09
N ALA A 545 16.56 -1.73 -1.21
CA ALA A 545 17.89 -2.07 -1.75
C ALA A 545 18.95 -1.04 -1.36
N THR A 546 18.61 0.26 -1.40
CA THR A 546 19.53 1.35 -1.02
C THR A 546 19.85 1.31 0.47
N MET A 547 18.83 1.13 1.32
CA MET A 547 18.99 1.00 2.76
C MET A 547 19.90 -0.18 3.12
N LEU A 548 19.68 -1.35 2.49
CA LEU A 548 20.49 -2.56 2.73
C LEU A 548 21.89 -2.44 2.12
N ASN A 549 22.04 -1.76 1.00
CA ASN A 549 23.35 -1.46 0.42
C ASN A 549 24.19 -0.54 1.33
N SER A 550 23.51 0.33 2.09
CA SER A 550 24.15 1.29 3.00
C SER A 550 24.62 0.67 4.33
N THR A 551 24.26 -0.58 4.62
CA THR A 551 24.52 -1.16 5.94
C THR A 551 25.99 -1.39 6.23
N GLN A 552 26.39 -1.13 7.48
CA GLN A 552 27.71 -1.39 8.00
C GLN A 552 27.71 -2.61 8.93
N THR A 553 28.68 -3.51 8.73
CA THR A 553 28.91 -4.64 9.65
C THR A 553 29.29 -4.13 11.03
N MET A 554 28.57 -4.56 12.05
CA MET A 554 28.89 -4.27 13.43
C MET A 554 29.83 -5.32 14.02
N THR A 555 30.67 -4.91 14.97
CA THR A 555 31.72 -5.75 15.56
C THR A 555 31.65 -5.80 17.09
N GLY A 556 30.62 -5.22 17.70
CA GLY A 556 30.41 -5.17 19.14
C GLY A 556 29.74 -6.41 19.72
N THR A 557 29.21 -6.29 20.92
CA THR A 557 28.52 -7.40 21.62
C THR A 557 27.25 -7.81 20.90
N GLY A 558 26.99 -9.11 20.79
CA GLY A 558 25.75 -9.64 20.16
C GLY A 558 25.74 -9.58 18.63
N THR A 559 26.88 -9.23 18.01
CA THR A 559 27.03 -9.16 16.55
C THR A 559 27.75 -10.40 16.01
N GLY A 560 27.95 -10.45 14.70
CA GLY A 560 28.69 -11.51 14.01
C GLY A 560 28.91 -11.14 12.55
N PRO A 561 29.53 -12.03 11.75
CA PRO A 561 29.63 -11.80 10.31
C PRO A 561 28.25 -11.60 9.68
N VAL A 562 28.13 -10.60 8.81
CA VAL A 562 26.90 -10.34 8.03
C VAL A 562 26.91 -11.10 6.69
N PRO A 563 25.73 -11.45 6.15
CA PRO A 563 24.42 -11.34 6.79
C PRO A 563 24.22 -12.40 7.89
N ASN A 564 23.46 -12.07 8.93
CA ASN A 564 23.07 -13.01 9.97
C ASN A 564 21.69 -12.69 10.57
N ASN A 565 21.20 -13.60 11.40
CA ASN A 565 19.83 -13.54 11.90
C ASN A 565 19.60 -12.54 13.06
N CYS A 566 20.61 -11.80 13.54
CA CYS A 566 20.42 -10.81 14.62
C CYS A 566 20.61 -9.37 14.13
N GLN A 567 21.56 -9.12 13.23
CA GLN A 567 21.77 -7.78 12.66
C GLN A 567 21.38 -7.66 11.17
N GLY A 568 20.87 -8.74 10.56
CA GLY A 568 20.56 -8.74 9.13
C GLY A 568 21.81 -8.50 8.30
N TRP A 569 21.74 -7.55 7.39
CA TRP A 569 22.87 -7.07 6.60
C TRP A 569 23.73 -6.02 7.33
N GLY A 570 23.31 -5.57 8.52
CA GLY A 570 24.06 -4.64 9.37
C GLY A 570 23.26 -3.41 9.80
N ARG A 571 23.96 -2.41 10.37
CA ARG A 571 23.38 -1.14 10.77
C ARG A 571 23.42 -0.12 9.61
N VAL A 572 22.32 0.60 9.39
CA VAL A 572 22.22 1.64 8.36
C VAL A 572 23.29 2.71 8.53
N LEU A 573 23.90 3.10 7.42
CA LEU A 573 24.86 4.18 7.30
C LEU A 573 24.73 4.81 5.89
N LEU A 574 23.88 5.82 5.75
CA LEU A 574 23.49 6.36 4.42
C LEU A 574 24.67 6.93 3.64
N GLU A 575 25.66 7.53 4.31
CA GLU A 575 26.89 8.03 3.68
C GLU A 575 27.66 6.92 2.93
N ASP A 576 27.48 5.66 3.30
CA ASP A 576 28.13 4.51 2.64
C ASP A 576 27.50 4.15 1.28
N THR A 577 26.38 4.76 0.91
CA THR A 577 25.70 4.45 -0.38
C THR A 577 25.30 5.70 -1.14
N LEU A 578 24.66 6.68 -0.50
CA LEU A 578 24.22 7.88 -1.21
C LEU A 578 25.44 8.66 -1.72
N PHE A 579 25.39 8.95 -3.01
CA PHE A 579 26.48 9.66 -3.71
C PHE A 579 26.17 11.16 -3.80
N PHE A 580 27.15 11.98 -3.49
CA PHE A 580 27.10 13.43 -3.68
C PHE A 580 28.31 13.92 -4.45
N THR A 581 28.14 15.05 -5.17
CA THR A 581 29.17 15.63 -6.02
C THR A 581 30.46 15.88 -5.22
N GLY A 582 31.59 15.43 -5.77
CA GLY A 582 32.92 15.56 -5.16
C GLY A 582 33.36 14.35 -4.35
N GLN A 583 32.48 13.36 -4.11
CA GLN A 583 32.85 12.11 -3.49
C GLN A 583 33.53 11.14 -4.48
N THR A 584 34.40 10.28 -3.96
CA THR A 584 35.09 9.27 -4.77
C THR A 584 34.27 7.99 -4.90
N ARG A 585 33.33 7.74 -3.98
CA ARG A 585 32.33 6.69 -4.09
C ARG A 585 31.26 7.19 -5.05
N THR A 586 30.75 6.31 -5.87
CA THR A 586 29.67 6.56 -6.82
C THR A 586 28.59 5.49 -6.71
N LEU A 587 27.47 5.74 -7.32
CA LEU A 587 26.27 4.91 -7.25
C LEU A 587 25.79 4.56 -8.65
N PHE A 588 25.45 3.29 -8.88
CA PHE A 588 24.69 2.83 -10.04
C PHE A 588 23.37 2.23 -9.54
N VAL A 589 22.26 2.59 -10.17
CA VAL A 589 20.92 2.16 -9.80
C VAL A 589 20.16 1.71 -11.04
N ALA A 590 19.41 0.60 -10.91
CA ALA A 590 18.36 0.22 -11.84
C ALA A 590 17.11 -0.12 -11.05
N ASP A 591 16.04 0.65 -11.24
CA ASP A 591 14.68 0.33 -10.80
C ASP A 591 13.94 -0.22 -12.02
N ASP A 592 14.01 -1.53 -12.20
CA ASP A 592 13.75 -2.20 -13.49
C ASP A 592 12.35 -2.84 -13.52
N PRO A 593 11.60 -2.73 -14.62
CA PRO A 593 10.31 -3.40 -14.78
C PRO A 593 10.39 -4.94 -14.70
N GLY A 594 11.60 -5.53 -14.72
CA GLY A 594 11.83 -6.92 -14.33
C GLY A 594 11.52 -7.93 -15.42
N PHE A 595 10.90 -9.02 -15.02
CA PHE A 595 10.63 -10.20 -15.82
C PHE A 595 9.13 -10.45 -15.91
N ALA A 596 8.68 -10.93 -17.09
CA ALA A 596 7.31 -11.39 -17.26
C ALA A 596 7.06 -12.68 -16.46
N GLN A 597 5.79 -12.95 -16.14
CA GLN A 597 5.40 -14.25 -15.60
C GLN A 597 5.84 -15.40 -16.52
N GLY A 598 6.34 -16.48 -15.93
CA GLY A 598 6.89 -17.62 -16.68
C GLY A 598 8.29 -17.42 -17.24
N ALA A 599 8.99 -16.35 -16.89
CA ALA A 599 10.31 -15.98 -17.44
C ALA A 599 11.50 -16.81 -16.89
N ALA A 600 11.28 -18.06 -16.50
CA ALA A 600 12.33 -18.92 -15.95
C ALA A 600 13.57 -18.98 -16.87
N GLY A 601 14.75 -18.75 -16.29
CA GLY A 601 16.05 -18.79 -16.99
C GLY A 601 16.42 -17.52 -17.76
N GLN A 602 15.53 -16.53 -17.89
CA GLN A 602 15.87 -15.25 -18.50
C GLN A 602 16.82 -14.44 -17.63
N THR A 603 17.63 -13.58 -18.25
CA THR A 603 18.61 -12.75 -17.56
C THR A 603 18.55 -11.31 -18.02
N LYS A 604 18.83 -10.39 -17.10
CA LYS A 604 19.17 -9.00 -17.37
C LYS A 604 20.59 -8.72 -16.90
N THR A 605 21.37 -7.99 -17.70
CA THR A 605 22.80 -7.81 -17.46
C THR A 605 23.15 -6.33 -17.46
N PHE A 606 23.90 -5.92 -16.44
CA PHE A 606 24.42 -4.56 -16.26
C PHE A 606 25.94 -4.64 -16.18
N THR A 607 26.61 -3.61 -16.67
CA THR A 607 28.09 -3.58 -16.67
C THR A 607 28.57 -2.28 -16.00
N VAL A 608 29.50 -2.42 -15.07
CA VAL A 608 30.15 -1.29 -14.40
C VAL A 608 31.66 -1.45 -14.47
N GLN A 609 32.39 -0.32 -14.54
CA GLN A 609 33.82 -0.27 -14.31
C GLN A 609 34.06 -0.02 -12.80
N VAL A 610 34.92 -0.80 -12.19
CA VAL A 610 35.21 -0.69 -10.78
C VAL A 610 36.67 -0.24 -10.60
N ALA A 611 36.86 0.85 -9.86
CA ALA A 611 38.20 1.29 -9.44
C ALA A 611 38.64 0.49 -8.20
N ALA A 612 39.94 0.22 -8.09
CA ALA A 612 40.48 -0.39 -6.87
C ALA A 612 40.43 0.60 -5.68
N GLY A 613 40.42 0.05 -4.46
CA GLY A 613 40.58 0.84 -3.24
C GLY A 613 39.31 1.24 -2.52
N GLN A 614 38.12 0.96 -3.09
CA GLN A 614 36.83 1.11 -2.42
C GLN A 614 36.06 -0.20 -2.47
N ALA A 615 35.33 -0.50 -1.41
CA ALA A 615 34.46 -1.69 -1.39
C ALA A 615 33.37 -1.55 -2.47
N LEU A 616 33.11 -2.66 -3.19
CA LEU A 616 32.01 -2.80 -4.10
C LEU A 616 30.88 -3.52 -3.39
N ARG A 617 29.70 -2.92 -3.31
CA ARG A 617 28.47 -3.57 -2.86
C ARG A 617 27.44 -3.58 -3.97
N THR A 618 26.84 -4.71 -4.18
CA THR A 618 25.75 -4.89 -5.15
C THR A 618 24.59 -5.52 -4.41
N THR A 619 23.47 -4.83 -4.35
CA THR A 619 22.26 -5.29 -3.66
C THR A 619 21.11 -5.36 -4.65
N LEU A 620 20.53 -6.54 -4.78
CA LEU A 620 19.28 -6.81 -5.49
C LEU A 620 18.17 -6.97 -4.46
N ALA A 621 17.06 -6.26 -4.64
CA ALA A 621 15.82 -6.47 -3.88
C ALA A 621 14.61 -6.44 -4.78
N TRP A 622 13.58 -7.17 -4.42
CA TRP A 622 12.31 -7.15 -5.15
C TRP A 622 11.13 -7.29 -4.21
N THR A 623 10.04 -6.62 -4.57
CA THR A 623 8.74 -6.81 -3.92
C THR A 623 8.13 -8.06 -4.50
N ASP A 624 8.33 -9.18 -3.80
CA ASP A 624 7.91 -10.50 -4.24
C ASP A 624 6.39 -10.66 -4.15
N PHE A 625 5.84 -11.47 -5.05
CA PHE A 625 4.44 -11.84 -5.00
C PHE A 625 4.07 -12.45 -3.64
N PRO A 626 2.94 -12.04 -3.01
CA PRO A 626 2.58 -12.48 -1.68
C PRO A 626 2.49 -14.00 -1.55
N SER A 627 3.01 -14.52 -0.46
CA SER A 627 2.93 -15.94 -0.13
C SER A 627 1.63 -16.25 0.66
N THR A 628 1.61 -17.39 1.30
CA THR A 628 0.53 -17.83 2.16
C THR A 628 1.09 -18.46 3.44
N PRO A 629 0.45 -18.31 4.61
CA PRO A 629 0.85 -18.99 5.83
C PRO A 629 0.95 -20.52 5.69
N ALA A 630 0.24 -21.10 4.73
CA ALA A 630 0.31 -22.55 4.44
C ALA A 630 1.58 -23.01 3.70
N ALA A 631 2.43 -22.08 3.26
CA ALA A 631 3.66 -22.39 2.55
C ALA A 631 4.81 -22.65 3.54
N SER A 632 5.62 -23.67 3.31
CA SER A 632 6.82 -23.95 4.12
C SER A 632 8.03 -23.14 3.66
N VAL A 633 7.98 -22.50 2.50
CA VAL A 633 8.94 -21.52 1.97
C VAL A 633 8.11 -20.39 1.36
N ASN A 634 8.35 -19.15 1.78
CA ASN A 634 7.48 -18.04 1.41
C ASN A 634 7.96 -17.25 0.19
N LEU A 635 9.16 -17.53 -0.34
CA LEU A 635 9.60 -16.95 -1.61
C LEU A 635 8.79 -17.52 -2.78
N ASN A 636 8.10 -16.64 -3.53
CA ASN A 636 7.30 -17.02 -4.70
C ASN A 636 8.08 -16.85 -6.00
N ASN A 637 8.42 -15.61 -6.33
CA ASN A 637 9.23 -15.29 -7.49
C ASN A 637 10.70 -15.22 -7.06
N ASP A 638 11.52 -16.07 -7.65
CA ASP A 638 12.90 -16.31 -7.24
C ASP A 638 13.85 -15.71 -8.29
N LEU A 639 14.58 -14.68 -7.89
CA LEU A 639 15.59 -14.00 -8.71
C LEU A 639 16.98 -14.25 -8.13
N ASP A 640 17.95 -14.49 -8.99
CA ASP A 640 19.36 -14.70 -8.64
C ASP A 640 20.21 -13.46 -8.98
N LEU A 641 21.06 -13.03 -8.08
CA LEU A 641 22.16 -12.08 -8.32
C LEU A 641 23.45 -12.81 -8.59
N GLN A 642 24.12 -12.46 -9.70
CA GLN A 642 25.47 -12.90 -10.00
C GLN A 642 26.33 -11.70 -10.37
N VAL A 643 27.52 -11.58 -9.77
CA VAL A 643 28.49 -10.54 -10.08
C VAL A 643 29.76 -11.22 -10.57
N THR A 644 30.16 -10.98 -11.83
CA THR A 644 31.36 -11.52 -12.45
C THR A 644 32.37 -10.40 -12.70
N GLY A 645 33.55 -10.54 -12.18
CA GLY A 645 34.64 -9.57 -12.33
C GLY A 645 36.03 -10.25 -12.44
N PRO A 646 37.12 -9.48 -12.42
CA PRO A 646 38.48 -10.02 -12.59
C PRO A 646 38.85 -11.11 -11.57
N SER A 647 38.24 -11.08 -10.38
CA SER A 647 38.54 -12.06 -9.30
C SER A 647 37.64 -13.28 -9.33
N GLY A 648 36.71 -13.41 -10.26
CA GLY A 648 35.82 -14.54 -10.42
C GLY A 648 34.35 -14.16 -10.42
N THR A 649 33.49 -15.17 -10.21
CA THR A 649 32.04 -15.04 -10.17
C THR A 649 31.54 -15.26 -8.76
N PHE A 650 30.70 -14.33 -8.28
CA PHE A 650 30.12 -14.29 -6.94
C PHE A 650 28.60 -14.38 -7.06
N LEU A 651 27.97 -15.23 -6.28
CA LEU A 651 26.52 -15.35 -6.19
C LEU A 651 26.00 -14.53 -5.00
N GLY A 652 24.75 -14.07 -5.11
CA GLY A 652 24.07 -13.35 -4.03
C GLY A 652 24.01 -14.18 -2.74
N ASN A 653 24.20 -13.50 -1.62
CA ASN A 653 24.15 -14.06 -0.26
C ASN A 653 25.14 -15.22 0.02
N VAL A 654 26.18 -15.39 -0.80
CA VAL A 654 27.26 -16.36 -0.55
C VAL A 654 28.44 -15.65 0.10
N PHE A 655 28.47 -15.69 1.43
CA PHE A 655 29.43 -14.95 2.27
C PHE A 655 30.36 -15.86 3.11
N ALA A 656 31.57 -15.36 3.36
CA ALA A 656 32.47 -15.82 4.42
C ALA A 656 33.06 -14.57 5.10
N ASN A 657 32.91 -14.47 6.43
CA ASN A 657 33.42 -13.35 7.24
C ASN A 657 32.99 -11.95 6.69
N SER A 658 31.70 -11.78 6.40
CA SER A 658 31.09 -10.54 5.88
C SER A 658 31.60 -10.11 4.50
N GLN A 659 32.19 -11.00 3.73
CA GLN A 659 32.64 -10.77 2.36
C GLN A 659 32.16 -11.91 1.46
N SER A 660 31.75 -11.57 0.24
CA SER A 660 31.35 -12.57 -0.76
C SER A 660 32.54 -13.43 -1.21
N VAL A 661 32.29 -14.72 -1.36
CA VAL A 661 33.25 -15.70 -1.85
C VAL A 661 32.73 -16.37 -3.14
N THR A 662 33.68 -16.89 -3.93
CA THR A 662 33.33 -17.64 -5.15
C THR A 662 32.79 -19.04 -4.82
N GLY A 663 31.99 -19.62 -5.69
CA GLY A 663 31.32 -20.90 -5.47
C GLY A 663 30.06 -20.77 -4.66
N GLY A 664 29.65 -21.82 -3.95
CA GLY A 664 28.41 -21.87 -3.20
C GLY A 664 27.19 -22.15 -4.08
N THR A 665 26.00 -21.93 -3.50
CA THR A 665 24.70 -22.08 -4.16
C THR A 665 23.91 -20.80 -4.06
N ALA A 666 23.08 -20.50 -5.06
CA ALA A 666 22.20 -19.34 -5.04
C ALA A 666 21.19 -19.43 -3.89
N ASP A 667 20.79 -18.29 -3.36
CA ASP A 667 19.76 -18.18 -2.33
C ASP A 667 18.38 -18.53 -2.92
N ARG A 668 17.55 -19.24 -2.17
CA ARG A 668 16.21 -19.69 -2.56
C ARG A 668 15.15 -19.30 -1.52
N ARG A 669 15.48 -18.38 -0.65
CA ARG A 669 14.64 -18.01 0.50
C ARG A 669 14.36 -16.53 0.60
N ASN A 670 15.40 -15.69 0.38
CA ASN A 670 15.30 -14.27 0.57
C ASN A 670 14.94 -13.54 -0.75
N ASN A 671 14.13 -12.49 -0.65
CA ASN A 671 13.86 -11.55 -1.74
C ASN A 671 14.83 -10.34 -1.71
N VAL A 672 15.99 -10.57 -1.13
CA VAL A 672 17.13 -9.67 -1.11
C VAL A 672 18.39 -10.51 -1.31
N GLU A 673 19.20 -10.11 -2.28
CA GLU A 673 20.51 -10.72 -2.49
C GLU A 673 21.61 -9.67 -2.55
N GLN A 674 22.75 -9.95 -1.94
CA GLN A 674 23.86 -9.02 -1.87
C GLN A 674 25.18 -9.70 -2.21
N VAL A 675 26.03 -8.97 -2.95
CA VAL A 675 27.44 -9.28 -3.16
C VAL A 675 28.27 -8.12 -2.62
N THR A 676 29.22 -8.41 -1.71
CA THR A 676 30.12 -7.43 -1.09
C THR A 676 31.56 -7.85 -1.28
N LEU A 677 32.35 -7.03 -1.96
CA LEU A 677 33.80 -7.20 -2.14
C LEU A 677 34.51 -6.03 -1.45
N LEU A 678 35.19 -6.29 -0.35
CA LEU A 678 35.85 -5.25 0.45
C LEU A 678 37.07 -4.62 -0.25
N ALA A 679 37.74 -5.39 -1.12
CA ALA A 679 38.89 -4.94 -1.90
C ALA A 679 38.79 -5.48 -3.34
N PRO A 680 37.86 -4.96 -4.15
CA PRO A 680 37.69 -5.42 -5.53
C PRO A 680 38.94 -5.11 -6.36
N ALA A 681 39.31 -6.01 -7.27
CA ALA A 681 40.27 -5.71 -8.31
C ALA A 681 39.66 -4.68 -9.29
N ALA A 682 40.47 -3.72 -9.77
CA ALA A 682 40.02 -2.81 -10.79
C ALA A 682 39.69 -3.55 -12.10
N GLY A 683 38.62 -3.13 -12.77
CA GLY A 683 38.23 -3.70 -14.04
C GLY A 683 36.73 -3.71 -14.26
N THR A 684 36.32 -4.38 -15.32
CA THR A 684 34.91 -4.53 -15.71
C THR A 684 34.25 -5.59 -14.85
N TYR A 685 33.12 -5.23 -14.28
CA TYR A 685 32.22 -6.15 -13.56
C TYR A 685 30.91 -6.25 -14.30
N THR A 686 30.48 -7.47 -14.53
CA THR A 686 29.17 -7.80 -15.14
C THR A 686 28.25 -8.29 -14.04
N ILE A 687 27.13 -7.59 -13.87
CA ILE A 687 26.09 -7.91 -12.90
C ILE A 687 24.94 -8.53 -13.66
N THR A 688 24.57 -9.75 -13.32
CA THR A 688 23.48 -10.50 -13.96
C THR A 688 22.39 -10.74 -12.93
N VAL A 689 21.20 -10.27 -13.23
CA VAL A 689 19.96 -10.67 -12.54
C VAL A 689 19.29 -11.75 -13.38
N ARG A 690 19.04 -12.90 -12.79
CA ARG A 690 18.42 -14.03 -13.45
C ARG A 690 17.08 -14.35 -12.82
N ALA A 691 16.04 -14.48 -13.62
CA ALA A 691 14.80 -15.10 -13.19
C ALA A 691 15.02 -16.61 -13.04
N PHE A 692 15.24 -17.10 -11.82
CA PHE A 692 15.30 -18.54 -11.59
C PHE A 692 13.92 -19.16 -11.78
N ASN A 693 12.91 -18.57 -11.18
CA ASN A 693 11.51 -18.94 -11.32
C ASN A 693 10.60 -17.74 -11.07
N VAL A 694 9.67 -17.45 -11.96
CA VAL A 694 8.68 -16.35 -11.83
C VAL A 694 7.28 -16.91 -12.09
N PRO A 695 6.75 -17.77 -11.20
CA PRO A 695 5.46 -18.45 -11.42
C PRO A 695 4.26 -17.53 -11.23
N SER A 696 4.40 -16.45 -10.47
CA SER A 696 3.27 -15.65 -9.98
C SER A 696 3.40 -14.20 -10.41
N SER A 697 2.70 -13.81 -11.49
CA SER A 697 2.71 -12.43 -12.01
C SER A 697 4.09 -11.99 -12.57
N ALA A 698 4.16 -10.82 -13.20
CA ALA A 698 5.43 -10.21 -13.56
C ALA A 698 6.18 -9.75 -12.27
N GLN A 699 7.51 -9.80 -12.30
CA GLN A 699 8.35 -9.46 -11.16
C GLN A 699 9.28 -8.31 -11.50
N THR A 700 9.04 -7.14 -10.90
CA THR A 700 9.96 -6.00 -10.92
C THR A 700 11.09 -6.21 -9.91
N PHE A 701 12.21 -5.50 -10.08
CA PHE A 701 13.30 -5.51 -9.11
C PHE A 701 14.07 -4.19 -9.06
N ALA A 702 14.76 -3.95 -7.98
CA ALA A 702 15.72 -2.87 -7.84
C ALA A 702 17.13 -3.41 -7.63
N LEU A 703 18.09 -2.80 -8.32
CA LEU A 703 19.51 -3.11 -8.21
C LEU A 703 20.27 -1.85 -7.82
N VAL A 704 21.04 -1.92 -6.75
CA VAL A 704 21.88 -0.83 -6.25
C VAL A 704 23.32 -1.30 -6.18
N VAL A 705 24.22 -0.56 -6.80
CA VAL A 705 25.66 -0.85 -6.79
C VAL A 705 26.41 0.38 -6.31
N SER A 706 27.10 0.27 -5.19
CA SER A 706 27.93 1.35 -4.61
C SER A 706 29.41 0.97 -4.55
N GLY A 707 30.26 1.97 -4.69
CA GLY A 707 31.72 1.79 -4.68
C GLY A 707 32.42 2.81 -5.55
N GLY A 708 33.66 2.56 -5.92
CA GLY A 708 34.35 3.30 -6.98
C GLY A 708 33.87 2.85 -8.35
N VAL A 709 32.56 2.98 -8.60
CA VAL A 709 31.92 2.49 -9.82
C VAL A 709 31.73 3.63 -10.83
N SER A 710 32.00 3.34 -12.08
CA SER A 710 31.54 4.19 -13.18
C SER A 710 30.84 3.27 -14.17
N THR A 711 29.83 3.76 -14.83
CA THR A 711 29.33 3.14 -16.04
C THR A 711 30.44 3.27 -17.07
N GLY A 712 31.41 2.33 -16.97
CA GLY A 712 32.52 2.26 -17.94
C GLY A 712 31.91 2.03 -19.27
N GLY A 713 32.39 2.71 -20.31
CA GLY A 713 31.90 2.63 -21.71
C GLY A 713 31.25 1.31 -22.13
N GLY A 714 30.26 0.88 -21.41
CA GLY A 714 29.26 -0.08 -21.80
C GLY A 714 28.31 0.72 -22.66
N GLY A 715 27.97 0.20 -23.81
CA GLY A 715 27.27 0.94 -24.85
C GLY A 715 26.19 1.84 -24.33
N ASN A 716 26.23 3.09 -24.78
CA ASN A 716 25.22 4.11 -24.60
C ASN A 716 23.81 3.48 -24.48
N ARG A 717 23.13 3.75 -23.37
CA ARG A 717 21.75 3.30 -23.17
C ARG A 717 20.81 4.19 -23.96
N ALA A 718 19.75 3.63 -24.50
CA ALA A 718 18.77 4.44 -25.19
C ALA A 718 18.12 5.44 -24.23
N PRO A 719 17.84 6.67 -24.67
CA PRO A 719 17.07 7.61 -23.89
C PRO A 719 15.68 7.08 -23.58
N ILE A 720 15.04 7.66 -22.59
CA ILE A 720 13.64 7.42 -22.25
C ILE A 720 12.84 8.58 -22.81
N ALA A 721 12.05 8.33 -23.85
CA ALA A 721 11.13 9.31 -24.39
C ALA A 721 9.90 9.44 -23.48
N ASN A 722 9.44 10.67 -23.27
CA ASN A 722 8.19 10.98 -22.57
C ASN A 722 7.50 12.14 -23.32
N ALA A 723 6.43 11.81 -24.02
CA ALA A 723 5.65 12.75 -24.83
C ALA A 723 4.60 13.53 -23.98
N GLY A 724 4.58 13.34 -22.68
CA GLY A 724 3.55 13.84 -21.79
C GLY A 724 2.25 13.01 -21.82
N PRO A 725 1.31 13.27 -20.89
CA PRO A 725 0.04 12.57 -20.83
C PRO A 725 -0.88 12.97 -21.99
N ASP A 726 -1.80 12.08 -22.36
CA ASP A 726 -2.89 12.39 -23.26
C ASP A 726 -3.70 13.60 -22.74
N ALA A 727 -4.06 14.49 -23.64
CA ALA A 727 -4.70 15.76 -23.28
C ALA A 727 -5.86 16.13 -24.20
N THR A 728 -6.61 17.15 -23.79
CA THR A 728 -7.69 17.73 -24.60
C THR A 728 -7.32 19.11 -25.11
N GLY A 729 -7.83 19.46 -26.27
CA GLY A 729 -7.64 20.76 -26.90
C GLY A 729 -8.94 21.34 -27.47
N THR A 730 -8.86 22.59 -27.92
CA THR A 730 -9.99 23.26 -28.58
C THR A 730 -9.59 23.66 -30.01
N ALA A 731 -10.47 23.45 -30.97
CA ALA A 731 -10.18 23.86 -32.36
C ALA A 731 -9.94 25.38 -32.42
N GLY A 732 -8.90 25.78 -33.16
CA GLY A 732 -8.46 27.18 -33.29
C GLY A 732 -7.58 27.69 -32.15
N VAL A 733 -7.36 26.89 -31.07
CA VAL A 733 -6.53 27.27 -29.95
C VAL A 733 -5.23 26.48 -30.01
N GLN A 734 -4.09 27.17 -29.75
CA GLN A 734 -2.78 26.51 -29.75
C GLN A 734 -2.68 25.48 -28.63
N VAL A 735 -2.22 24.29 -28.94
CA VAL A 735 -1.94 23.18 -28.02
C VAL A 735 -0.44 23.00 -27.90
N THR A 736 0.05 22.76 -26.68
CA THR A 736 1.45 22.49 -26.38
C THR A 736 1.67 20.97 -26.26
N LEU A 737 2.72 20.47 -26.89
CA LEU A 737 3.28 19.14 -26.72
C LEU A 737 4.56 19.29 -25.91
N ASP A 738 4.65 18.67 -24.76
CA ASP A 738 5.76 18.83 -23.83
C ASP A 738 6.50 17.52 -23.60
N GLY A 739 7.67 17.39 -24.22
CA GLY A 739 8.58 16.26 -24.12
C GLY A 739 9.74 16.50 -23.12
N SER A 740 9.70 17.58 -22.33
CA SER A 740 10.81 17.97 -21.44
C SER A 740 11.06 16.98 -20.30
N ALA A 741 10.09 16.07 -20.01
CA ALA A 741 10.26 14.97 -19.06
C ALA A 741 11.05 13.79 -19.62
N SER A 742 11.48 13.82 -20.89
CA SER A 742 12.37 12.80 -21.45
C SER A 742 13.74 12.86 -20.78
N SER A 743 14.37 11.72 -20.57
CA SER A 743 15.66 11.63 -19.87
C SER A 743 16.60 10.64 -20.56
N ASP A 744 17.88 10.80 -20.32
CA ASP A 744 18.88 9.82 -20.72
C ASP A 744 19.48 9.14 -19.49
N PRO A 745 19.46 7.79 -19.43
CA PRO A 745 20.00 7.07 -18.29
C PRO A 745 21.52 7.25 -18.08
N ASP A 746 22.23 7.74 -19.07
CA ASP A 746 23.68 8.00 -19.02
C ASP A 746 23.98 9.51 -18.89
N GLY A 747 22.91 10.35 -18.84
CA GLY A 747 23.05 11.81 -18.76
C GLY A 747 23.51 12.48 -20.05
N ASN A 748 23.37 11.80 -21.20
CA ASN A 748 23.71 12.36 -22.49
C ASN A 748 22.74 13.47 -22.91
N PRO A 749 23.22 14.52 -23.59
CA PRO A 749 22.35 15.56 -24.13
C PRO A 749 21.34 14.99 -25.10
N LEU A 750 20.07 15.36 -24.94
CA LEU A 750 18.99 14.87 -25.77
C LEU A 750 18.68 15.82 -26.94
N THR A 751 18.36 15.23 -28.07
CA THR A 751 17.74 15.88 -29.21
C THR A 751 16.32 15.34 -29.40
N PHE A 752 15.40 16.19 -29.83
CA PHE A 752 13.97 15.90 -29.90
C PHE A 752 13.50 15.99 -31.35
N ALA A 753 12.54 15.16 -31.73
CA ALA A 753 11.86 15.22 -33.01
C ALA A 753 10.40 14.81 -32.85
N TRP A 754 9.51 15.80 -32.97
CA TRP A 754 8.07 15.59 -32.98
C TRP A 754 7.55 15.34 -34.40
N SER A 755 6.67 14.40 -34.54
CA SER A 755 5.96 14.10 -35.80
C SER A 755 4.51 13.74 -35.52
N GLN A 756 3.62 14.16 -36.44
CA GLN A 756 2.23 13.72 -36.37
C GLN A 756 2.08 12.33 -36.99
N THR A 757 1.47 11.40 -36.28
CA THR A 757 1.22 10.02 -36.74
C THR A 757 -0.24 9.71 -36.98
N GLY A 758 -1.17 10.58 -36.53
CA GLY A 758 -2.61 10.39 -36.72
C GLY A 758 -3.41 11.69 -36.68
N GLY A 759 -4.61 11.64 -37.23
CA GLY A 759 -5.54 12.78 -37.27
C GLY A 759 -5.38 13.69 -38.51
N THR A 760 -6.18 14.76 -38.55
CA THR A 760 -6.09 15.79 -39.61
C THR A 760 -4.70 16.46 -39.56
N ALA A 761 -4.05 16.59 -40.72
CA ALA A 761 -2.70 17.14 -40.79
C ALA A 761 -2.62 18.56 -40.23
N VAL A 762 -1.64 18.81 -39.37
CA VAL A 762 -1.33 20.11 -38.80
C VAL A 762 0.16 20.44 -38.94
N THR A 763 0.49 21.71 -38.87
CA THR A 763 1.89 22.16 -38.87
C THR A 763 2.36 22.28 -37.42
N LEU A 764 3.45 21.60 -37.06
CA LEU A 764 4.12 21.76 -35.77
C LEU A 764 5.07 22.96 -35.82
N SER A 765 4.98 23.84 -34.82
CA SER A 765 6.02 24.82 -34.56
C SER A 765 7.06 24.19 -33.59
N THR A 766 8.33 24.49 -33.81
CA THR A 766 9.45 23.95 -33.00
C THR A 766 9.49 22.42 -32.91
N PRO A 767 9.34 21.65 -34.01
CA PRO A 767 9.24 20.19 -33.93
C PRO A 767 10.53 19.50 -33.42
N ASN A 768 11.65 20.20 -33.43
CA ASN A 768 12.94 19.69 -32.98
C ASN A 768 13.35 20.19 -31.59
N ALA A 769 12.42 20.77 -30.82
CA ALA A 769 12.64 21.17 -29.45
C ALA A 769 11.93 20.23 -28.46
N ALA A 770 12.31 20.26 -27.19
CA ALA A 770 11.60 19.53 -26.15
C ALA A 770 10.11 19.87 -26.11
N VAL A 771 9.79 21.16 -26.39
CA VAL A 771 8.39 21.64 -26.42
C VAL A 771 8.03 22.05 -27.86
N ALA A 772 6.99 21.46 -28.37
CA ALA A 772 6.39 21.78 -29.67
C ALA A 772 4.95 22.28 -29.53
N HIS A 773 4.44 22.97 -30.53
CA HIS A 773 3.08 23.47 -30.52
C HIS A 773 2.39 23.23 -31.87
N PHE A 774 1.07 23.10 -31.84
CA PHE A 774 0.22 23.07 -33.01
C PHE A 774 -1.12 23.74 -32.76
N THR A 775 -1.83 24.13 -33.83
CA THR A 775 -3.17 24.68 -33.69
C THR A 775 -4.10 23.80 -34.54
N PRO A 776 -4.98 23.01 -33.92
CA PRO A 776 -5.93 22.17 -34.63
C PRO A 776 -7.02 23.03 -35.28
N ALA A 777 -7.32 22.84 -36.58
CA ALA A 777 -8.37 23.59 -37.27
C ALA A 777 -9.77 22.97 -37.08
N VAL A 778 -9.85 21.68 -36.81
CA VAL A 778 -11.11 20.92 -36.71
C VAL A 778 -11.08 19.98 -35.48
N ASN A 779 -12.29 19.63 -35.02
CA ASN A 779 -12.43 18.63 -33.98
C ASN A 779 -11.97 17.25 -34.48
N GLY A 780 -11.40 16.45 -33.60
CA GLY A 780 -10.89 15.10 -33.90
C GLY A 780 -9.74 14.70 -33.00
N THR A 781 -9.30 13.48 -33.16
CA THR A 781 -8.13 12.96 -32.41
C THR A 781 -6.87 13.20 -33.23
N TYR A 782 -5.86 13.78 -32.61
CA TYR A 782 -4.54 14.05 -33.17
C TYR A 782 -3.53 13.25 -32.38
N THR A 783 -2.76 12.42 -33.08
CA THR A 783 -1.71 11.60 -32.43
C THR A 783 -0.34 12.11 -32.89
N PHE A 784 0.53 12.34 -31.91
CA PHE A 784 1.90 12.75 -32.15
C PHE A 784 2.86 11.73 -31.55
N GLN A 785 3.99 11.56 -32.24
CA GLN A 785 5.09 10.76 -31.75
C GLN A 785 6.26 11.69 -31.43
N LEU A 786 6.83 11.54 -30.26
CA LEU A 786 8.11 12.11 -29.88
C LEU A 786 9.20 11.07 -30.12
N GLN A 787 10.19 11.38 -30.90
CA GLN A 787 11.46 10.67 -30.94
C GLN A 787 12.52 11.47 -30.19
N VAL A 788 13.24 10.83 -29.29
CA VAL A 788 14.34 11.40 -28.53
C VAL A 788 15.60 10.65 -28.88
N SER A 789 16.72 11.37 -29.09
CA SER A 789 18.02 10.76 -29.37
C SER A 789 19.11 11.40 -28.52
N ASP A 790 20.02 10.58 -28.02
CA ASP A 790 21.25 10.93 -27.32
C ASP A 790 22.45 11.13 -28.28
N GLY A 791 22.19 11.07 -29.59
CA GLY A 791 23.19 11.15 -30.67
C GLY A 791 23.67 9.78 -31.17
N SER A 792 23.33 8.67 -30.51
CA SER A 792 23.72 7.30 -30.86
C SER A 792 22.54 6.33 -30.90
N LEU A 793 21.65 6.43 -29.93
CA LEU A 793 20.44 5.62 -29.80
C LEU A 793 19.20 6.51 -29.78
N THR A 794 18.03 5.90 -29.98
CA THR A 794 16.75 6.61 -30.00
C THR A 794 15.71 5.86 -29.21
N ALA A 795 14.78 6.60 -28.60
CA ALA A 795 13.51 6.07 -28.06
C ALA A 795 12.34 6.88 -28.61
N GLN A 796 11.15 6.34 -28.51
CA GLN A 796 9.91 6.96 -28.99
C GLN A 796 8.81 6.81 -27.95
N ASP A 797 7.95 7.85 -27.89
CA ASP A 797 6.72 7.84 -27.11
C ASP A 797 5.62 8.57 -27.89
N THR A 798 4.36 8.34 -27.54
CA THR A 798 3.22 8.91 -28.24
C THR A 798 2.28 9.60 -27.28
N VAL A 799 1.72 10.72 -27.74
CA VAL A 799 0.67 11.46 -27.03
C VAL A 799 -0.54 11.63 -27.93
N VAL A 800 -1.73 11.49 -27.37
CA VAL A 800 -3.02 11.68 -28.04
C VAL A 800 -3.68 12.95 -27.54
N ILE A 801 -3.96 13.86 -28.47
CA ILE A 801 -4.70 15.08 -28.18
C ILE A 801 -6.12 14.97 -28.76
N THR A 802 -7.12 14.95 -27.90
CA THR A 802 -8.52 14.94 -28.31
C THR A 802 -9.05 16.36 -28.38
N VAL A 803 -9.27 16.84 -29.57
CA VAL A 803 -9.83 18.18 -29.85
C VAL A 803 -11.34 18.08 -29.99
N GLY A 804 -12.08 18.82 -29.14
CA GLY A 804 -13.52 18.81 -29.13
C GLY A 804 -14.15 17.84 -28.14
N GLY A 805 -13.41 17.43 -27.10
CA GLY A 805 -14.00 16.80 -25.92
C GLY A 805 -14.95 17.76 -25.21
N ALA A 806 -16.00 17.24 -24.56
CA ALA A 806 -16.95 18.08 -23.84
C ALA A 806 -16.24 18.87 -22.73
N GLN A 807 -16.19 20.18 -22.86
CA GLN A 807 -15.68 21.07 -21.82
C GLN A 807 -16.76 21.28 -20.77
N VAL A 808 -16.49 21.02 -19.50
CA VAL A 808 -17.40 21.39 -18.42
C VAL A 808 -17.39 22.91 -18.28
N VAL A 809 -18.52 23.53 -18.54
CA VAL A 809 -18.75 24.99 -18.44
C VAL A 809 -19.20 25.34 -17.03
N PHE A 810 -20.00 24.47 -16.43
CA PHE A 810 -20.54 24.60 -15.08
C PHE A 810 -20.85 23.22 -14.53
N SER A 811 -20.58 23.01 -13.25
CA SER A 811 -21.04 21.83 -12.51
C SER A 811 -21.35 22.20 -11.08
N ASP A 812 -22.40 21.60 -10.53
CA ASP A 812 -22.78 21.73 -9.13
C ASP A 812 -23.41 20.42 -8.66
N ASP A 813 -22.79 19.83 -7.67
CA ASP A 813 -23.23 18.64 -6.94
C ASP A 813 -23.83 19.02 -5.57
N PHE A 814 -23.99 20.31 -5.34
CA PHE A 814 -24.53 20.93 -4.14
C PHE A 814 -23.79 20.63 -2.82
N GLU A 815 -22.63 19.98 -2.87
CA GLU A 815 -21.83 19.73 -1.66
C GLU A 815 -21.20 21.03 -1.11
N ILE A 816 -21.04 22.04 -1.96
CA ILE A 816 -20.58 23.37 -1.59
C ILE A 816 -21.66 24.38 -1.99
N ASP A 817 -21.98 25.32 -1.10
CA ASP A 817 -22.89 26.43 -1.44
C ASP A 817 -22.24 27.34 -2.50
N ARG A 818 -22.75 27.29 -3.73
CA ARG A 818 -22.32 28.13 -4.86
C ARG A 818 -23.17 29.39 -5.04
N GLY A 819 -24.07 29.72 -4.11
CA GLY A 819 -24.82 30.94 -4.11
C GLY A 819 -26.11 30.89 -4.96
N TRP A 820 -26.82 29.75 -4.93
CA TRP A 820 -28.18 29.70 -5.46
C TRP A 820 -29.13 30.58 -4.64
N THR A 821 -30.02 31.29 -5.28
CA THR A 821 -30.87 32.28 -4.62
C THR A 821 -32.35 31.87 -4.75
N ALA A 822 -32.98 31.56 -3.62
CA ALA A 822 -34.40 31.27 -3.56
C ALA A 822 -35.25 32.54 -3.80
N ASN A 823 -36.41 32.36 -4.43
CA ASN A 823 -37.34 33.46 -4.77
C ASN A 823 -36.63 34.66 -5.46
N PRO A 824 -35.90 34.44 -6.57
CA PRO A 824 -35.05 35.47 -7.18
C PRO A 824 -35.83 36.69 -7.70
N ALA A 825 -37.11 36.52 -8.07
CA ALA A 825 -37.96 37.57 -8.56
C ALA A 825 -38.85 38.23 -7.47
N GLY A 826 -38.84 37.65 -6.24
CA GLY A 826 -39.74 38.13 -5.16
C GLY A 826 -41.23 37.81 -5.38
N THR A 827 -41.53 36.87 -6.28
CA THR A 827 -42.93 36.58 -6.74
C THR A 827 -43.41 35.18 -6.35
N ASP A 828 -42.64 34.40 -5.60
CA ASP A 828 -43.07 33.09 -5.13
C ASP A 828 -44.22 33.20 -4.17
N THR A 829 -45.20 32.31 -4.35
CA THR A 829 -46.44 32.30 -3.61
C THR A 829 -46.60 31.11 -2.68
N ALA A 830 -45.74 30.08 -2.80
CA ALA A 830 -45.77 28.92 -1.90
C ALA A 830 -45.57 29.31 -0.44
N THR A 831 -46.40 28.78 0.43
CA THR A 831 -46.41 29.04 1.87
C THR A 831 -45.46 28.14 2.63
N THR A 832 -45.29 26.88 2.19
CA THR A 832 -44.38 25.86 2.66
C THR A 832 -43.53 25.28 1.53
N GLY A 833 -42.68 24.37 1.75
CA GLY A 833 -41.93 23.63 0.72
C GLY A 833 -41.10 24.52 -0.22
N ARG A 834 -40.39 25.51 0.33
CA ARG A 834 -39.58 26.41 -0.51
C ARG A 834 -38.27 25.74 -0.86
N TRP A 835 -37.74 26.06 -2.04
CA TRP A 835 -36.41 25.60 -2.45
C TRP A 835 -35.33 26.02 -1.49
N GLU A 836 -34.54 25.08 -1.08
CA GLU A 836 -33.33 25.29 -0.29
C GLU A 836 -32.24 24.26 -0.68
N ARG A 837 -31.00 24.58 -0.35
CA ARG A 837 -29.92 23.60 -0.34
C ARG A 837 -29.92 22.90 1.02
N ALA A 838 -30.19 21.62 1.08
CA ALA A 838 -30.29 20.88 2.33
C ALA A 838 -29.77 19.44 2.19
N ASN A 839 -29.52 18.79 3.32
CA ASN A 839 -29.45 17.35 3.43
C ASN A 839 -30.87 16.85 3.66
N PRO A 840 -31.52 16.23 2.66
CA PRO A 840 -32.96 15.98 2.70
C PRO A 840 -33.32 14.87 3.70
N GLU A 841 -34.42 15.05 4.41
CA GLU A 841 -35.02 14.00 5.23
C GLU A 841 -36.12 13.27 4.45
N ALA A 842 -36.20 11.94 4.56
CA ALA A 842 -37.16 11.15 3.81
C ALA A 842 -38.59 11.38 4.29
N THR A 843 -39.52 11.61 3.34
CA THR A 843 -40.99 11.62 3.59
C THR A 843 -41.66 10.48 2.81
N THR A 844 -42.67 9.86 3.41
CA THR A 844 -43.39 8.74 2.80
C THR A 844 -44.91 8.90 2.94
N SER A 845 -45.62 8.76 1.82
CA SER A 845 -47.09 8.68 1.76
C SER A 845 -47.48 7.79 0.58
N SER A 846 -47.88 6.57 0.84
CA SER A 846 -48.15 5.53 -0.18
C SER A 846 -46.94 5.15 -1.04
N GLY A 847 -45.77 5.66 -0.71
CA GLY A 847 -44.46 5.55 -1.36
C GLY A 847 -43.56 6.67 -0.89
N THR A 848 -42.33 6.74 -1.38
CA THR A 848 -41.37 7.79 -1.01
C THR A 848 -41.73 9.08 -1.78
N LYS A 849 -41.96 10.17 -1.06
CA LYS A 849 -42.27 11.48 -1.68
C LYS A 849 -41.08 12.44 -1.63
N GLN A 850 -40.24 12.36 -0.60
CA GLN A 850 -38.97 12.99 -0.58
C GLN A 850 -37.90 11.92 -0.27
N GLN A 851 -36.83 11.90 -1.04
CA GLN A 851 -35.69 11.01 -0.77
C GLN A 851 -34.90 11.53 0.43
N GLY A 852 -34.46 10.63 1.30
CA GLY A 852 -33.54 10.94 2.41
C GLY A 852 -32.07 10.72 2.01
N THR A 853 -31.78 10.59 0.73
CA THR A 853 -30.42 10.40 0.18
C THR A 853 -30.33 11.11 -1.17
N THR A 854 -29.17 11.65 -1.46
CA THR A 854 -28.87 12.37 -2.69
C THR A 854 -28.18 11.46 -3.73
N PRO A 855 -28.23 11.74 -5.02
CA PRO A 855 -27.46 11.05 -6.06
C PRO A 855 -25.95 11.17 -5.94
N SER A 856 -25.45 12.26 -5.35
CA SER A 856 -24.04 12.48 -5.02
C SER A 856 -23.94 13.18 -3.67
N GLY A 857 -22.92 12.85 -2.87
CA GLY A 857 -22.66 13.50 -1.58
C GLY A 857 -23.78 13.39 -0.55
N SER A 858 -24.11 14.53 0.10
CA SER A 858 -25.10 14.63 1.19
C SER A 858 -26.09 15.77 1.04
N PHE A 859 -25.89 16.67 0.08
CA PHE A 859 -26.73 17.85 -0.12
C PHE A 859 -27.27 17.89 -1.55
N ASP A 860 -28.51 18.36 -1.70
CA ASP A 860 -29.13 18.67 -2.97
C ASP A 860 -29.91 20.00 -2.89
N LEU A 861 -30.52 20.44 -3.99
CA LEU A 861 -31.59 21.42 -3.95
C LEU A 861 -32.93 20.70 -3.79
N VAL A 862 -33.62 20.95 -2.72
CA VAL A 862 -34.87 20.27 -2.37
C VAL A 862 -35.94 21.24 -1.92
N THR A 863 -37.19 20.88 -2.09
CA THR A 863 -38.32 21.64 -1.59
C THR A 863 -38.68 21.21 -0.17
N GLY A 864 -38.31 22.04 0.84
CA GLY A 864 -38.46 21.71 2.25
C GLY A 864 -37.63 20.51 2.72
N GLY A 865 -36.37 20.73 2.96
CA GLY A 865 -35.37 19.67 3.28
C GLY A 865 -35.64 18.90 4.56
N THR A 866 -36.46 19.39 5.48
CA THR A 866 -36.80 18.75 6.76
C THR A 866 -38.13 18.02 6.66
N ALA A 867 -38.19 16.76 7.08
CA ALA A 867 -39.43 16.02 7.21
C ALA A 867 -40.29 16.60 8.37
N GLY A 868 -41.59 16.76 8.13
CA GLY A 868 -42.54 17.12 9.18
C GLY A 868 -43.00 15.90 10.01
N ALA A 869 -43.93 16.13 10.93
CA ALA A 869 -44.53 15.07 11.73
C ALA A 869 -45.44 14.13 10.89
N ALA A 870 -45.91 14.63 9.75
CA ALA A 870 -46.65 13.89 8.73
C ALA A 870 -46.14 14.23 7.33
N ALA A 871 -46.28 13.35 6.37
CA ALA A 871 -46.04 13.67 4.96
C ALA A 871 -46.99 14.77 4.56
N GLY A 872 -46.49 15.84 3.98
CA GLY A 872 -47.27 17.04 3.64
C GLY A 872 -47.14 18.18 4.64
N ASP A 873 -46.39 18.08 5.71
CA ASP A 873 -46.20 19.20 6.65
C ASP A 873 -45.25 20.28 6.08
N ASN A 874 -44.30 19.90 5.27
CA ASN A 874 -43.25 20.76 4.69
C ASN A 874 -43.18 20.67 3.15
N ASP A 875 -44.07 20.01 2.51
CA ASP A 875 -44.20 19.96 1.05
C ASP A 875 -44.65 21.31 0.45
N ILE A 876 -44.67 21.42 -0.87
CA ILE A 876 -45.05 22.64 -1.54
C ILE A 876 -46.54 22.86 -1.37
N ASP A 877 -46.95 23.92 -0.69
CA ASP A 877 -48.35 24.32 -0.52
C ASP A 877 -48.64 25.71 -1.09
N GLY A 878 -49.76 25.82 -1.77
CA GLY A 878 -50.45 27.08 -2.08
C GLY A 878 -49.74 27.99 -3.07
N GLY A 879 -48.93 27.46 -3.97
CA GLY A 879 -48.36 28.29 -4.98
C GLY A 879 -47.13 27.78 -5.69
N VAL A 880 -46.31 28.71 -6.11
CA VAL A 880 -45.03 28.44 -6.82
C VAL A 880 -43.87 28.77 -5.91
N THR A 881 -42.84 27.93 -5.93
CA THR A 881 -41.53 28.20 -5.36
C THR A 881 -40.44 28.13 -6.43
N SER A 882 -39.44 28.98 -6.34
CA SER A 882 -38.37 29.07 -7.34
C SER A 882 -36.99 29.29 -6.73
N ILE A 883 -35.94 28.80 -7.42
CA ILE A 883 -34.54 29.05 -7.08
C ILE A 883 -33.73 29.31 -8.35
N GLN A 884 -32.71 30.15 -8.25
CA GLN A 884 -31.89 30.56 -9.38
C GLN A 884 -30.39 30.33 -9.11
N SER A 885 -29.68 29.80 -10.12
CA SER A 885 -28.24 29.63 -10.10
C SER A 885 -27.47 30.96 -10.07
N PRO A 886 -26.21 30.97 -9.65
CA PRO A 886 -25.28 32.05 -10.00
C PRO A 886 -25.19 32.26 -11.51
N ALA A 887 -24.61 33.37 -11.96
CA ALA A 887 -24.43 33.66 -13.38
C ALA A 887 -23.41 32.69 -14.01
N ILE A 888 -23.76 32.05 -15.11
CA ILE A 888 -22.98 31.07 -15.84
C ILE A 888 -22.63 31.65 -17.22
N ALA A 889 -21.34 31.87 -17.46
CA ALA A 889 -20.85 32.34 -18.75
C ALA A 889 -20.69 31.15 -19.71
N ILE A 890 -21.54 31.04 -20.74
CA ILE A 890 -21.44 29.99 -21.75
C ILE A 890 -20.52 30.47 -22.87
N PRO A 891 -19.41 29.75 -23.16
CA PRO A 891 -18.53 30.13 -24.27
C PRO A 891 -19.24 30.12 -25.61
N ALA A 892 -18.82 30.97 -26.56
CA ALA A 892 -19.43 31.07 -27.88
C ALA A 892 -19.13 29.83 -28.76
N GLY A 893 -20.08 29.40 -29.58
CA GLY A 893 -19.98 28.29 -30.51
C GLY A 893 -19.98 26.90 -29.84
N GLY A 894 -20.04 25.86 -30.65
CA GLY A 894 -20.10 24.45 -30.18
C GLY A 894 -21.51 24.03 -29.75
N THR A 895 -21.69 22.76 -29.49
CA THR A 895 -22.91 22.22 -28.89
C THR A 895 -22.83 22.32 -27.37
N VAL A 896 -23.82 22.95 -26.76
CA VAL A 896 -23.89 23.14 -25.32
C VAL A 896 -25.02 22.28 -24.75
N THR A 897 -24.69 21.45 -23.78
CA THR A 897 -25.60 20.47 -23.19
C THR A 897 -25.75 20.73 -21.70
N LEU A 898 -26.99 20.86 -21.20
CA LEU A 898 -27.35 20.84 -19.79
C LEU A 898 -27.75 19.42 -19.41
N ALA A 899 -27.14 18.85 -18.37
CA ALA A 899 -27.55 17.62 -17.72
C ALA A 899 -27.87 17.91 -16.26
N LEU A 900 -28.88 17.25 -15.69
CA LEU A 900 -29.24 17.32 -14.28
C LEU A 900 -29.96 16.03 -13.86
N LYS A 901 -29.90 15.71 -12.59
CA LYS A 901 -30.71 14.69 -11.94
C LYS A 901 -31.82 15.38 -11.15
N PHE A 902 -33.06 14.91 -11.26
CA PHE A 902 -34.16 15.49 -10.54
C PHE A 902 -35.27 14.44 -10.27
N TYR A 903 -36.13 14.73 -9.32
CA TYR A 903 -37.43 14.12 -9.21
C TYR A 903 -38.52 15.18 -9.03
N PHE A 904 -39.74 14.80 -9.38
CA PHE A 904 -40.98 15.50 -9.07
C PHE A 904 -41.99 14.47 -8.61
N ALA A 905 -42.21 14.43 -7.32
CA ALA A 905 -43.05 13.45 -6.65
C ALA A 905 -44.36 14.08 -6.16
N HIS A 906 -45.46 13.36 -6.27
CA HIS A 906 -46.75 13.89 -5.85
C HIS A 906 -47.77 12.78 -5.52
N GLY A 907 -48.78 13.09 -4.71
CA GLY A 907 -49.90 12.24 -4.42
C GLY A 907 -50.95 12.18 -5.56
N THR A 908 -52.00 11.34 -5.35
CA THR A 908 -53.09 11.17 -6.32
C THR A 908 -54.01 12.40 -6.44
N ASN A 909 -53.87 13.38 -5.56
CA ASN A 909 -54.62 14.62 -5.56
C ASN A 909 -53.92 15.76 -6.32
N SER A 910 -52.78 15.51 -6.91
CA SER A 910 -52.09 16.46 -7.80
C SER A 910 -52.79 16.54 -9.19
N SER A 911 -52.49 17.58 -9.94
CA SER A 911 -53.07 17.84 -11.23
C SER A 911 -52.07 18.42 -12.24
N THR A 912 -52.46 18.62 -13.49
CA THR A 912 -51.65 19.29 -14.52
C THR A 912 -51.40 20.78 -14.26
N ALA A 913 -51.99 21.39 -13.22
CA ALA A 913 -51.65 22.74 -12.78
C ALA A 913 -50.38 22.78 -11.94
N ASP A 914 -50.01 21.62 -11.31
CA ASP A 914 -48.80 21.45 -10.54
C ASP A 914 -47.69 21.09 -11.51
N PHE A 915 -46.46 21.59 -11.28
CA PHE A 915 -45.35 21.38 -12.21
C PHE A 915 -44.01 21.44 -11.52
N PHE A 916 -43.04 20.76 -12.15
CA PHE A 916 -41.61 21.00 -12.01
C PHE A 916 -41.10 21.59 -13.34
N ARG A 917 -40.28 22.65 -13.27
CA ARG A 917 -39.79 23.34 -14.47
C ARG A 917 -38.34 23.80 -14.28
N VAL A 918 -37.52 23.63 -15.33
CA VAL A 918 -36.21 24.24 -15.45
C VAL A 918 -36.19 25.18 -16.64
N GLN A 919 -35.76 26.40 -16.41
CA GLN A 919 -35.61 27.44 -17.43
C GLN A 919 -34.18 27.93 -17.53
N VAL A 920 -33.71 28.22 -18.72
CA VAL A 920 -32.46 28.94 -18.98
C VAL A 920 -32.81 30.40 -19.28
N ALA A 921 -32.38 31.30 -18.39
CA ALA A 921 -32.59 32.74 -18.49
C ALA A 921 -31.32 33.44 -18.98
N GLY A 922 -31.27 33.83 -20.23
CA GLY A 922 -30.20 34.62 -20.86
C GLY A 922 -30.79 35.91 -21.46
N ALA A 923 -30.43 36.23 -22.71
CA ALA A 923 -31.08 37.31 -23.47
C ALA A 923 -32.57 37.04 -23.68
N THR A 924 -32.97 35.80 -23.72
CA THR A 924 -34.34 35.29 -23.66
C THR A 924 -34.44 34.22 -22.63
N THR A 925 -35.64 33.94 -22.10
CA THR A 925 -35.87 32.82 -21.20
C THR A 925 -36.55 31.69 -21.96
N SER A 926 -36.02 30.47 -21.83
CA SER A 926 -36.57 29.28 -22.46
C SER A 926 -36.79 28.18 -21.41
N THR A 927 -37.94 27.55 -21.41
CA THR A 927 -38.21 26.34 -20.61
C THR A 927 -37.56 25.16 -21.31
N VAL A 928 -36.68 24.47 -20.61
CA VAL A 928 -35.87 23.36 -21.14
C VAL A 928 -36.25 22.01 -20.53
N VAL A 929 -36.82 22.01 -19.32
CA VAL A 929 -37.46 20.84 -18.72
C VAL A 929 -38.82 21.27 -18.15
N GLU A 930 -39.86 20.48 -18.38
CA GLU A 930 -41.17 20.64 -17.75
C GLU A 930 -41.78 19.26 -17.48
N VAL A 931 -42.21 19.05 -16.26
CA VAL A 931 -42.95 17.87 -15.83
C VAL A 931 -44.20 18.35 -15.12
N LEU A 932 -45.37 17.89 -15.58
CA LEU A 932 -46.67 18.26 -15.00
C LEU A 932 -47.14 17.17 -14.03
N GLY A 933 -47.79 17.59 -12.97
CA GLY A 933 -48.48 16.69 -12.04
C GLY A 933 -49.62 15.92 -12.69
N SER A 934 -50.11 14.93 -12.05
CA SER A 934 -51.18 14.06 -12.50
C SER A 934 -51.96 13.46 -11.32
N THR A 935 -53.06 12.81 -11.61
CA THR A 935 -53.86 12.07 -10.62
C THR A 935 -53.29 10.67 -10.30
N THR A 936 -52.14 10.35 -10.88
CA THR A 936 -51.41 9.11 -10.57
C THR A 936 -50.42 9.39 -9.45
N ASP A 937 -50.31 8.50 -8.46
CA ASP A 937 -49.30 8.60 -7.42
C ASP A 937 -47.89 8.44 -8.02
N VAL A 938 -46.99 9.39 -7.75
CA VAL A 938 -45.62 9.40 -8.28
C VAL A 938 -44.62 9.48 -7.12
N ASP A 939 -43.77 8.49 -7.03
CA ASP A 939 -42.73 8.43 -6.03
C ASP A 939 -41.49 9.22 -6.44
N ALA A 940 -40.74 9.70 -5.45
CA ALA A 940 -39.49 10.39 -5.65
C ALA A 940 -38.41 9.39 -6.14
N VAL A 941 -38.09 9.46 -7.43
CA VAL A 941 -37.02 8.68 -8.05
C VAL A 941 -36.19 9.63 -8.94
N PHE A 942 -34.93 9.80 -8.61
CA PHE A 942 -34.05 10.64 -9.41
C PHE A 942 -33.92 10.13 -10.85
N ALA A 943 -34.26 10.96 -11.79
CA ALA A 943 -34.10 10.73 -13.23
C ALA A 943 -33.09 11.70 -13.83
N THR A 944 -32.22 11.21 -14.70
CA THR A 944 -31.32 12.08 -15.45
C THR A 944 -32.00 12.70 -16.65
N ARG A 945 -31.86 14.00 -16.83
CA ARG A 945 -32.30 14.73 -18.01
C ARG A 945 -31.14 15.44 -18.66
N THR A 946 -31.04 15.29 -19.98
CA THR A 946 -30.04 15.96 -20.82
C THR A 946 -30.74 16.76 -21.88
N VAL A 947 -30.39 18.05 -22.04
CA VAL A 947 -31.04 18.98 -22.94
C VAL A 947 -30.00 19.81 -23.70
N ASP A 948 -30.22 20.00 -25.01
CA ASP A 948 -29.42 20.90 -25.82
C ASP A 948 -29.82 22.37 -25.54
N ILE A 949 -28.86 23.15 -25.06
CA ILE A 949 -29.00 24.59 -24.79
C ILE A 949 -28.01 25.41 -25.65
N SER A 950 -27.61 24.92 -26.80
CA SER A 950 -26.66 25.59 -27.72
C SER A 950 -27.15 26.96 -28.19
N GLY A 951 -28.46 27.22 -28.17
CA GLY A 951 -29.03 28.54 -28.44
C GLY A 951 -28.56 29.63 -27.47
N PHE A 952 -27.97 29.29 -26.36
CA PHE A 952 -27.42 30.23 -25.36
C PHE A 952 -25.87 30.36 -25.43
N ALA A 953 -25.22 29.76 -26.43
CA ALA A 953 -23.77 29.89 -26.62
C ALA A 953 -23.38 31.37 -26.78
N GLY A 954 -22.32 31.77 -26.09
CA GLY A 954 -21.83 33.14 -26.04
C GLY A 954 -22.59 34.09 -25.11
N GLN A 955 -23.54 33.59 -24.34
CA GLN A 955 -24.32 34.35 -23.37
C GLN A 955 -23.92 34.06 -21.91
N THR A 956 -24.21 35.00 -21.04
CA THR A 956 -24.25 34.74 -19.60
C THR A 956 -25.67 34.39 -19.21
N VAL A 957 -25.90 33.22 -18.68
CA VAL A 957 -27.21 32.69 -18.33
C VAL A 957 -27.34 32.42 -16.84
N ARG A 958 -28.59 32.19 -16.41
CA ARG A 958 -28.90 31.60 -15.12
C ARG A 958 -29.90 30.45 -15.32
N LEU A 959 -29.78 29.40 -14.55
CA LEU A 959 -30.80 28.36 -14.46
C LEU A 959 -31.82 28.81 -13.41
N VAL A 960 -33.11 28.78 -13.77
CA VAL A 960 -34.22 29.02 -12.86
C VAL A 960 -35.02 27.73 -12.74
N ILE A 961 -35.03 27.18 -11.54
CA ILE A 961 -35.74 25.94 -11.21
C ILE A 961 -36.97 26.32 -10.40
N SER A 962 -38.12 25.83 -10.78
CA SER A 962 -39.40 26.12 -10.10
C SER A 962 -40.26 24.87 -9.98
N ALA A 963 -40.99 24.80 -8.89
CA ALA A 963 -41.99 23.76 -8.64
C ALA A 963 -43.26 24.40 -8.06
N SER A 964 -44.41 23.76 -8.22
CA SER A 964 -45.67 24.34 -7.78
C SER A 964 -46.69 23.32 -7.30
N ASP A 965 -47.51 23.72 -6.33
CA ASP A 965 -48.82 23.18 -6.00
C ASP A 965 -49.90 24.26 -6.16
N LEU A 966 -50.63 24.25 -7.27
CA LEU A 966 -51.60 25.32 -7.66
C LEU A 966 -53.07 24.90 -7.62
N ALA A 967 -53.37 23.61 -7.58
CA ALA A 967 -54.71 23.10 -7.77
C ALA A 967 -55.49 22.77 -6.48
N GLY A 968 -54.98 23.13 -5.32
CA GLY A 968 -55.50 22.81 -3.98
C GLY A 968 -54.39 21.99 -3.21
N ALA A 969 -54.42 22.01 -1.88
CA ALA A 969 -53.37 21.34 -1.10
C ALA A 969 -53.18 19.88 -1.55
N SER A 970 -52.09 19.60 -2.25
CA SER A 970 -51.64 18.27 -2.68
C SER A 970 -50.23 18.01 -2.23
N LEU A 971 -49.91 16.77 -1.90
CA LEU A 971 -48.53 16.41 -1.54
C LEU A 971 -47.66 16.53 -2.80
N VAL A 972 -46.80 17.55 -2.85
CA VAL A 972 -45.86 17.80 -3.95
C VAL A 972 -44.46 18.07 -3.44
N GLU A 973 -43.49 17.30 -3.91
CA GLU A 973 -42.08 17.39 -3.54
C GLU A 973 -41.21 17.40 -4.80
N ALA A 974 -40.09 18.13 -4.76
CA ALA A 974 -39.12 18.14 -5.85
C ALA A 974 -37.69 18.27 -5.34
N ALA A 975 -36.74 17.68 -6.04
CA ALA A 975 -35.33 17.90 -5.81
C ALA A 975 -34.51 17.90 -7.12
N VAL A 976 -33.34 18.50 -7.05
CA VAL A 976 -32.37 18.56 -8.15
C VAL A 976 -30.96 18.33 -7.60
N ASP A 977 -30.20 17.49 -8.30
CA ASP A 977 -28.79 17.22 -8.00
C ASP A 977 -27.96 17.07 -9.30
N ASP A 978 -26.64 17.04 -9.19
CA ASP A 978 -25.68 16.79 -10.28
C ASP A 978 -25.94 17.66 -11.53
N VAL A 979 -26.03 18.95 -11.36
CA VAL A 979 -26.23 19.89 -12.48
C VAL A 979 -24.90 20.10 -13.21
N THR A 980 -24.89 19.83 -14.53
CA THR A 980 -23.67 19.99 -15.34
C THR A 980 -24.02 20.64 -16.68
N ILE A 981 -23.26 21.65 -17.06
CA ILE A 981 -23.31 22.22 -18.42
C ILE A 981 -21.97 21.89 -19.09
N THR A 982 -22.05 21.23 -20.23
CA THR A 982 -20.90 20.89 -21.05
C THR A 982 -20.98 21.53 -22.41
N ARG A 983 -19.83 21.82 -23.03
CA ARG A 983 -19.72 22.32 -24.40
C ARG A 983 -18.81 21.39 -25.20
N GLN A 984 -19.25 20.99 -26.36
CA GLN A 984 -18.46 20.27 -27.38
C GLN A 984 -18.10 21.16 -28.53
#